data_1c4c575141eba2e02cdd8ccf7bf43c41
#
_entry.id   1c4c575141eba2e02cdd8ccf7bf43c41
#
_cell.length_a   1.000
_cell.length_b   1.000
_cell.length_c   1.000
_cell.angle_alpha   90.00
_cell.angle_beta   90.00
_cell.angle_gamma   90.00
#
_symmetry.space_group_name_H-M   'P 1'
#
loop_
_entity.id
_entity.type
_entity.pdbx_description
1 polymer ?
#
loop_
_entity_poly.entity_id
_entity_poly.type
_entity_poly.pdbx_seq_one_letter_code
_entity_poly.pdbx_strand_id
1 'polypeptide(L)'
;MLGITLDDIYQEMGCAGTAPADGIASEVDAIVADVREWTRPRYVFTVMRGEADTEHKTLRLMPAAEAETVELGCGGIVARQLRGGEAFAIFICTAGEEYQRYIDRLTEEGDMVRVFIANALGSVIAEKTADYMERVIQEQIDKLGWHRTNRFSPGYCGWHVSEQQKLFPLFRGATAGVRLTDSSLMIPIKSVSGVIGLGHNVRYLEYSCGLCDYKDCYKRKTRLHTDKKATAPHHDNNPAEKPEGEGRMTEDKGETDGSTHPMVTQRMADNGMPGDGNADTGANGLYLHFPFCSSRCIYCGFYSTTQLNRRDEYADAIVSELAMRAGKMFHSPTTIYFGGGTPSVLTPQQLTRIIDGIKSVVDVSNVREWTMECNPDDVSTDMAQWIAQSPINRVSIGIQTFQDDRLAWLRRRHDSRQARQAVARLRQAGVRNISIDLMFGFPGETLSEWNDDITQAIELRPEHISAYSLMYEEGTPMYTMMERGEIEETDEETYIAMYDTLTRRLREAGYVHYEISNFCLPGYESMHNSSYWDATPYLGIGAAAHSYDRDRRWWNVESLDTYLRKIAERQLPTGGEEVIDTMTRYNDTVTTALRTMRGIRLGLLDDDRKAYILRQAEPHIRSGKMAVDDGWLHLTQKGIFTSDDIMADLIWLDE
;
A
#
# COMPACT_ATOMS: atom_id res chain seq x y z
N MET A 1 34.03 -10.74 1.43
CA MET A 1 32.89 -9.87 1.19
C MET A 1 31.67 -10.45 1.90
N LEU A 2 30.79 -9.64 2.48
CA LEU A 2 29.67 -9.95 3.41
C LEU A 2 28.61 -10.99 2.96
N GLY A 3 29.00 -12.02 2.21
CA GLY A 3 28.02 -13.00 1.67
C GLY A 3 27.16 -12.45 0.53
N ILE A 4 27.62 -11.42 -0.18
CA ILE A 4 26.93 -10.83 -1.33
C ILE A 4 26.93 -11.84 -2.48
N THR A 5 25.77 -12.12 -3.03
CA THR A 5 25.56 -12.98 -4.19
C THR A 5 25.30 -12.12 -5.45
N LEU A 6 25.46 -12.70 -6.63
CA LEU A 6 25.06 -12.04 -7.89
C LEU A 6 23.54 -11.77 -7.91
N ASP A 7 22.75 -12.64 -7.32
CA ASP A 7 21.30 -12.43 -7.21
C ASP A 7 20.96 -11.18 -6.39
N ASP A 8 21.67 -10.88 -5.30
CA ASP A 8 21.48 -9.65 -4.53
C ASP A 8 21.69 -8.41 -5.42
N ILE A 9 22.72 -8.44 -6.28
CA ILE A 9 23.06 -7.33 -7.16
C ILE A 9 22.02 -7.20 -8.30
N TYR A 10 21.65 -8.31 -8.92
CA TYR A 10 20.65 -8.32 -9.99
C TYR A 10 19.28 -7.86 -9.49
N GLN A 11 18.93 -8.21 -8.27
CA GLN A 11 17.72 -7.70 -7.63
C GLN A 11 17.74 -6.19 -7.46
N GLU A 12 18.84 -5.65 -6.93
CA GLU A 12 18.98 -4.20 -6.75
C GLU A 12 19.04 -3.44 -8.09
N MET A 13 19.48 -4.10 -9.16
CA MET A 13 19.43 -3.60 -10.54
C MET A 13 18.03 -3.69 -11.17
N GLY A 14 17.02 -4.26 -10.48
CA GLY A 14 15.69 -4.47 -11.04
C GLY A 14 15.55 -5.70 -11.94
N CYS A 15 16.55 -6.59 -11.98
CA CYS A 15 16.59 -7.80 -12.81
C CYS A 15 16.14 -9.05 -12.02
N ALA A 16 15.14 -8.95 -11.15
CA ALA A 16 14.71 -10.02 -10.27
C ALA A 16 14.42 -11.34 -11.02
N GLY A 17 15.15 -12.40 -10.69
CA GLY A 17 14.94 -13.76 -11.18
C GLY A 17 15.44 -14.07 -12.60
N THR A 18 16.08 -13.13 -13.28
CA THR A 18 16.70 -13.31 -14.61
C THR A 18 18.08 -12.67 -14.63
N ALA A 19 19.09 -13.40 -15.09
CA ALA A 19 20.39 -12.78 -15.34
C ALA A 19 20.23 -11.67 -16.42
N PRO A 20 20.90 -10.52 -16.25
CA PRO A 20 20.92 -9.50 -17.30
C PRO A 20 21.60 -10.04 -18.57
N ALA A 21 21.48 -9.31 -19.68
CA ALA A 21 22.13 -9.68 -20.95
C ALA A 21 23.63 -9.96 -20.73
N ASP A 22 24.19 -10.93 -21.47
CA ASP A 22 25.56 -11.45 -21.25
C ASP A 22 26.64 -10.37 -21.11
N GLY A 23 26.53 -9.25 -21.84
CA GLY A 23 27.45 -8.12 -21.72
C GLY A 23 27.37 -7.41 -20.36
N ILE A 24 26.17 -7.25 -19.79
CA ILE A 24 25.95 -6.61 -18.48
C ILE A 24 26.39 -7.56 -17.36
N ALA A 25 26.10 -8.87 -17.48
CA ALA A 25 26.54 -9.86 -16.51
C ALA A 25 28.07 -9.87 -16.37
N SER A 26 28.79 -9.79 -17.49
CA SER A 26 30.26 -9.73 -17.49
C SER A 26 30.79 -8.45 -16.84
N GLU A 27 30.12 -7.31 -17.00
CA GLU A 27 30.48 -6.06 -16.33
C GLU A 27 30.21 -6.12 -14.82
N VAL A 28 29.12 -6.77 -14.40
CA VAL A 28 28.85 -7.00 -12.97
C VAL A 28 29.96 -7.82 -12.34
N ASP A 29 30.36 -8.93 -12.97
CA ASP A 29 31.46 -9.79 -12.50
C ASP A 29 32.80 -9.03 -12.40
N ALA A 30 33.09 -8.20 -13.41
CA ALA A 30 34.30 -7.37 -13.43
C ALA A 30 34.32 -6.34 -12.29
N ILE A 31 33.19 -5.64 -12.06
CA ILE A 31 33.07 -4.65 -10.98
C ILE A 31 33.15 -5.32 -9.61
N VAL A 32 32.47 -6.46 -9.42
CA VAL A 32 32.53 -7.23 -8.17
C VAL A 32 33.95 -7.67 -7.85
N ALA A 33 34.68 -8.17 -8.85
CA ALA A 33 36.08 -8.58 -8.69
C ALA A 33 36.99 -7.39 -8.30
N ASP A 34 36.84 -6.25 -9.01
CA ASP A 34 37.60 -5.03 -8.75
C ASP A 34 37.38 -4.49 -7.34
N VAL A 35 36.12 -4.28 -6.93
CA VAL A 35 35.81 -3.64 -5.63
C VAL A 35 36.08 -4.56 -4.44
N ARG A 36 36.13 -5.87 -4.64
CA ARG A 36 36.30 -6.85 -3.57
C ARG A 36 37.63 -6.69 -2.83
N GLU A 37 38.68 -6.25 -3.50
CA GLU A 37 40.03 -6.18 -2.94
C GLU A 37 40.21 -4.98 -2.00
N TRP A 38 39.56 -3.86 -2.29
CA TRP A 38 39.82 -2.58 -1.60
C TRP A 38 38.63 -2.01 -0.84
N THR A 39 37.40 -2.45 -1.07
CA THR A 39 36.23 -1.97 -0.33
C THR A 39 36.30 -2.39 1.13
N ARG A 40 36.11 -1.45 2.04
CA ARG A 40 36.10 -1.63 3.50
C ARG A 40 34.78 -1.12 4.08
N PRO A 41 33.73 -1.96 4.08
CA PRO A 41 32.46 -1.60 4.71
C PRO A 41 32.64 -1.39 6.21
N ARG A 42 31.95 -0.39 6.76
CA ARG A 42 32.04 -0.02 8.18
C ARG A 42 30.66 0.08 8.78
N TYR A 43 30.57 -0.19 10.07
CA TYR A 43 29.39 0.07 10.86
C TYR A 43 29.76 0.62 12.24
N VAL A 44 28.82 1.32 12.83
CA VAL A 44 28.83 1.73 14.23
C VAL A 44 27.43 1.61 14.78
N PHE A 45 27.30 1.15 16.01
CA PHE A 45 26.05 1.26 16.76
C PHE A 45 26.33 1.65 18.20
N THR A 46 25.34 2.28 18.82
CA THR A 46 25.33 2.55 20.26
C THR A 46 23.97 2.22 20.81
N VAL A 47 23.94 1.61 21.99
CA VAL A 47 22.70 1.22 22.67
C VAL A 47 22.45 2.18 23.82
N MET A 48 21.24 2.69 23.92
CA MET A 48 20.81 3.59 24.97
C MET A 48 19.39 3.27 25.41
N ARG A 49 19.05 3.66 26.63
CA ARG A 49 17.68 3.55 27.13
C ARG A 49 16.77 4.52 26.40
N GLY A 50 15.50 4.22 26.38
CA GLY A 50 14.52 5.08 25.78
C GLY A 50 13.11 4.52 25.94
N GLU A 51 12.17 5.22 25.36
CA GLU A 51 10.76 4.88 25.35
C GLU A 51 10.16 5.29 24.01
N ALA A 52 9.42 4.38 23.39
CA ALA A 52 8.63 4.68 22.20
C ALA A 52 7.23 5.13 22.62
N ASP A 53 6.91 6.38 22.34
CA ASP A 53 5.61 6.98 22.61
C ASP A 53 4.72 6.88 21.36
N THR A 54 3.74 5.99 21.43
CA THR A 54 2.84 5.72 20.31
C THR A 54 1.75 6.79 20.15
N GLU A 55 1.44 7.53 21.23
CA GLU A 55 0.46 8.61 21.21
C GLU A 55 1.01 9.86 20.52
N HIS A 56 2.26 10.24 20.88
CA HIS A 56 2.95 11.38 20.26
C HIS A 56 3.77 10.99 19.02
N LYS A 57 3.79 9.70 18.66
CA LYS A 57 4.52 9.17 17.48
C LYS A 57 6.03 9.47 17.56
N THR A 58 6.61 9.42 18.76
CA THR A 58 8.01 9.77 19.01
C THR A 58 8.79 8.64 19.68
N LEU A 59 10.11 8.69 19.52
CA LEU A 59 11.07 7.87 20.26
C LEU A 59 11.93 8.79 21.12
N ARG A 60 11.83 8.64 22.44
CA ARG A 60 12.67 9.35 23.43
C ARG A 60 13.88 8.52 23.77
N LEU A 61 15.06 9.01 23.45
CA LEU A 61 16.32 8.37 23.74
C LEU A 61 17.04 9.09 24.88
N MET A 62 17.59 8.32 25.83
CA MET A 62 18.28 8.81 27.03
C MET A 62 19.77 8.49 26.93
N PRO A 63 20.62 9.40 26.43
CA PRO A 63 22.06 9.17 26.25
C PRO A 63 22.76 9.38 27.58
N ALA A 64 23.00 8.47 28.44
CA ALA A 64 23.72 8.56 29.73
C ALA A 64 23.18 9.61 30.78
N ALA A 65 23.45 9.37 32.07
CA ALA A 65 22.79 10.00 33.22
C ALA A 65 22.85 11.54 33.36
N GLU A 66 23.56 12.25 32.52
CA GLU A 66 23.71 13.72 32.57
C GLU A 66 23.43 14.43 31.23
N ALA A 67 23.02 13.70 30.19
CA ALA A 67 22.72 14.28 28.88
C ALA A 67 21.21 14.50 28.71
N GLU A 68 20.82 15.55 27.99
CA GLU A 68 19.43 15.82 27.66
C GLU A 68 18.82 14.67 26.86
N THR A 69 17.57 14.35 27.15
CA THR A 69 16.78 13.39 26.38
C THR A 69 16.59 13.91 24.97
N VAL A 70 16.83 13.04 23.97
CA VAL A 70 16.61 13.37 22.56
C VAL A 70 15.32 12.75 22.11
N GLU A 71 14.40 13.57 21.57
CA GLU A 71 13.12 13.14 21.05
C GLU A 71 13.17 13.15 19.51
N LEU A 72 12.88 11.96 18.92
CA LEU A 72 12.83 11.73 17.48
C LEU A 72 11.37 11.57 17.07
N GLY A 73 10.91 12.36 16.11
CA GLY A 73 9.58 12.22 15.49
C GLY A 73 9.58 11.04 14.51
N CYS A 74 9.43 9.81 15.00
CA CYS A 74 9.64 8.61 14.19
C CYS A 74 8.40 8.13 13.42
N GLY A 75 7.27 8.83 13.54
CA GLY A 75 6.01 8.43 12.91
C GLY A 75 5.28 7.29 13.63
N GLY A 76 3.97 7.15 13.35
CA GLY A 76 3.11 6.20 14.06
C GLY A 76 3.49 4.73 13.84
N ILE A 77 3.90 4.35 12.63
CA ILE A 77 4.30 2.97 12.31
C ILE A 77 5.55 2.59 13.09
N VAL A 78 6.60 3.42 13.04
CA VAL A 78 7.88 3.13 13.69
C VAL A 78 7.74 3.15 15.22
N ALA A 79 7.02 4.13 15.78
CA ALA A 79 6.77 4.22 17.22
C ALA A 79 6.08 2.95 17.76
N ARG A 80 5.08 2.42 17.01
CA ARG A 80 4.40 1.16 17.37
C ARG A 80 5.32 -0.05 17.32
N GLN A 81 6.13 -0.15 16.28
CA GLN A 81 7.04 -1.28 16.13
C GLN A 81 8.15 -1.28 17.18
N LEU A 82 8.51 -0.10 17.69
CA LEU A 82 9.48 0.07 18.77
C LEU A 82 8.85 -0.01 20.17
N ARG A 83 7.51 -0.08 20.26
CA ARG A 83 6.79 -0.17 21.55
C ARG A 83 7.21 -1.41 22.33
N GLY A 84 7.45 -1.23 23.63
CA GLY A 84 7.93 -2.29 24.52
C GLY A 84 9.45 -2.48 24.50
N GLY A 85 10.17 -1.69 23.71
CA GLY A 85 11.62 -1.63 23.75
C GLY A 85 12.11 -1.05 25.08
N GLU A 86 13.03 -1.75 25.72
CA GLU A 86 13.68 -1.34 26.99
C GLU A 86 14.97 -0.56 26.71
N ALA A 87 15.56 -0.83 25.55
CA ALA A 87 16.72 -0.11 25.01
C ALA A 87 16.63 -0.03 23.48
N PHE A 88 17.41 0.87 22.90
CA PHE A 88 17.40 1.13 21.47
C PHE A 88 18.83 1.19 20.94
N ALA A 89 19.14 0.36 19.95
CA ALA A 89 20.39 0.43 19.22
C ALA A 89 20.22 1.40 18.05
N ILE A 90 20.87 2.54 18.11
CA ILE A 90 21.00 3.44 16.96
C ILE A 90 22.25 3.03 16.17
N PHE A 91 22.20 3.09 14.85
CA PHE A 91 23.26 2.57 14.01
C PHE A 91 23.51 3.39 12.74
N ILE A 92 24.74 3.28 12.21
CA ILE A 92 25.14 3.74 10.88
C ILE A 92 25.96 2.62 10.25
N CYS A 93 25.65 2.28 8.99
CA CYS A 93 26.41 1.32 8.16
C CYS A 93 26.72 1.98 6.81
N THR A 94 27.90 1.70 6.24
CA THR A 94 28.34 2.34 4.99
C THR A 94 29.21 1.41 4.17
N ALA A 95 29.14 1.55 2.84
CA ALA A 95 30.09 0.93 1.92
C ALA A 95 31.50 1.57 1.99
N GLY A 96 31.60 2.77 2.56
CA GLY A 96 32.84 3.51 2.79
C GLY A 96 33.12 4.62 1.78
N GLU A 97 33.98 5.56 2.19
CA GLU A 97 34.37 6.72 1.36
C GLU A 97 35.14 6.29 0.11
N GLU A 98 35.92 5.21 0.20
CA GLU A 98 36.63 4.60 -0.91
C GLU A 98 35.67 4.18 -2.02
N TYR A 99 34.52 3.66 -1.64
CA TYR A 99 33.48 3.25 -2.57
C TYR A 99 32.81 4.46 -3.24
N GLN A 100 32.57 5.53 -2.50
CA GLN A 100 32.07 6.79 -3.06
C GLN A 100 33.01 7.34 -4.13
N ARG A 101 34.32 7.41 -3.82
CA ARG A 101 35.34 7.88 -4.79
C ARG A 101 35.39 6.98 -6.06
N TYR A 102 35.09 5.71 -5.93
CA TYR A 102 35.00 4.82 -7.09
C TYR A 102 33.82 5.18 -8.00
N ILE A 103 32.64 5.41 -7.43
CA ILE A 103 31.46 5.86 -8.20
C ILE A 103 31.71 7.21 -8.87
N ASP A 104 32.31 8.16 -8.12
CA ASP A 104 32.61 9.50 -8.62
C ASP A 104 33.56 9.42 -9.84
N ARG A 105 34.61 8.60 -9.77
CA ARG A 105 35.54 8.38 -10.88
C ARG A 105 34.82 7.77 -12.11
N LEU A 106 34.01 6.73 -11.96
CA LEU A 106 33.25 6.16 -13.07
C LEU A 106 32.29 7.19 -13.71
N THR A 107 31.75 8.08 -12.90
CA THR A 107 30.88 9.17 -13.35
C THR A 107 31.67 10.19 -14.18
N GLU A 108 32.88 10.55 -13.75
CA GLU A 108 33.81 11.44 -14.50
C GLU A 108 34.27 10.81 -15.82
N GLU A 109 34.47 9.50 -15.84
CA GLU A 109 34.81 8.73 -17.05
C GLU A 109 33.63 8.61 -18.04
N GLY A 110 32.39 8.91 -17.61
CA GLY A 110 31.19 8.88 -18.43
C GLY A 110 30.64 7.48 -18.70
N ASP A 111 31.11 6.46 -18.00
CA ASP A 111 30.64 5.07 -18.15
C ASP A 111 29.36 4.83 -17.34
N MET A 112 28.24 5.28 -17.88
CA MET A 112 26.94 5.22 -17.20
C MET A 112 26.46 3.80 -16.88
N VAL A 113 26.89 2.78 -17.64
CA VAL A 113 26.55 1.38 -17.35
C VAL A 113 27.26 0.91 -16.09
N ARG A 114 28.59 1.17 -16.00
CA ARG A 114 29.35 0.83 -14.79
C ARG A 114 28.93 1.66 -13.59
N VAL A 115 28.57 2.93 -13.78
CA VAL A 115 27.99 3.79 -12.73
C VAL A 115 26.71 3.17 -12.17
N PHE A 116 25.79 2.71 -13.04
CA PHE A 116 24.55 2.07 -12.62
C PHE A 116 24.81 0.78 -11.83
N ILE A 117 25.68 -0.11 -12.31
CA ILE A 117 26.05 -1.35 -11.64
C ILE A 117 26.73 -1.07 -10.29
N ALA A 118 27.67 -0.11 -10.27
CA ALA A 118 28.37 0.28 -9.03
C ALA A 118 27.41 0.89 -8.01
N ASN A 119 26.41 1.65 -8.44
CA ASN A 119 25.37 2.17 -7.56
C ASN A 119 24.55 1.04 -6.92
N ALA A 120 24.11 0.06 -7.69
CA ALA A 120 23.38 -1.11 -7.19
C ALA A 120 24.24 -1.92 -6.20
N LEU A 121 25.48 -2.25 -6.58
CA LEU A 121 26.40 -2.99 -5.70
C LEU A 121 26.68 -2.22 -4.39
N GLY A 122 26.85 -0.90 -4.44
CA GLY A 122 27.07 -0.08 -3.25
C GLY A 122 25.90 -0.12 -2.27
N SER A 123 24.65 -0.11 -2.77
CA SER A 123 23.46 -0.29 -1.96
C SER A 123 23.45 -1.67 -1.29
N VAL A 124 23.73 -2.73 -2.05
CA VAL A 124 23.84 -4.10 -1.51
C VAL A 124 24.92 -4.20 -0.43
N ILE A 125 26.09 -3.57 -0.63
CA ILE A 125 27.17 -3.57 0.38
C ILE A 125 26.69 -2.90 1.68
N ALA A 126 26.05 -1.74 1.62
CA ALA A 126 25.55 -1.03 2.80
C ALA A 126 24.49 -1.87 3.56
N GLU A 127 23.53 -2.47 2.86
CA GLU A 127 22.49 -3.32 3.44
C GLU A 127 23.06 -4.61 4.07
N LYS A 128 23.98 -5.31 3.38
CA LYS A 128 24.64 -6.52 3.94
C LYS A 128 25.54 -6.17 5.13
N THR A 129 26.06 -4.95 5.18
CA THR A 129 26.79 -4.46 6.37
C THR A 129 25.83 -4.29 7.54
N ALA A 130 24.62 -3.77 7.30
CA ALA A 130 23.58 -3.68 8.32
C ALA A 130 23.10 -5.07 8.79
N ASP A 131 22.90 -6.02 7.87
CA ASP A 131 22.58 -7.41 8.22
C ASP A 131 23.66 -8.08 9.09
N TYR A 132 24.94 -7.76 8.83
CA TYR A 132 26.03 -8.23 9.67
C TYR A 132 25.99 -7.59 11.05
N MET A 133 25.80 -6.29 11.14
CA MET A 133 25.67 -5.55 12.41
C MET A 133 24.49 -6.08 13.24
N GLU A 134 23.35 -6.35 12.63
CA GLU A 134 22.18 -6.96 13.31
C GLU A 134 22.53 -8.30 13.97
N ARG A 135 23.30 -9.16 13.29
CA ARG A 135 23.78 -10.41 13.88
C ARG A 135 24.68 -10.19 15.08
N VAL A 136 25.57 -9.19 15.00
CA VAL A 136 26.41 -8.81 16.14
C VAL A 136 25.59 -8.33 17.33
N ILE A 137 24.54 -7.53 17.10
CA ILE A 137 23.61 -7.12 18.14
C ILE A 137 22.88 -8.33 18.72
N GLN A 138 22.35 -9.23 17.87
CA GLN A 138 21.62 -10.42 18.29
C GLN A 138 22.49 -11.33 19.20
N GLU A 139 23.74 -11.59 18.84
CA GLU A 139 24.66 -12.36 19.65
C GLU A 139 24.92 -11.75 21.05
N GLN A 140 24.79 -10.42 21.18
CA GLN A 140 24.95 -9.73 22.47
C GLN A 140 23.67 -9.80 23.30
N ILE A 141 22.51 -9.59 22.70
CA ILE A 141 21.23 -9.57 23.43
C ILE A 141 20.72 -10.96 23.81
N ASP A 142 21.09 -12.00 23.05
CA ASP A 142 20.77 -13.41 23.39
C ASP A 142 21.27 -13.79 24.79
N LYS A 143 22.41 -13.24 25.20
CA LYS A 143 22.96 -13.45 26.56
C LYS A 143 22.13 -12.82 27.66
N LEU A 144 21.28 -11.85 27.31
CA LEU A 144 20.36 -11.15 28.22
C LEU A 144 18.94 -11.74 28.17
N GLY A 145 18.67 -12.68 27.28
CA GLY A 145 17.32 -13.19 27.00
C GLY A 145 16.41 -12.16 26.34
N TRP A 146 17.00 -11.18 25.65
CA TRP A 146 16.27 -10.13 24.97
C TRP A 146 16.02 -10.49 23.52
N HIS A 147 14.99 -9.86 22.94
CA HIS A 147 14.65 -9.89 21.52
C HIS A 147 14.94 -8.53 20.89
N ARG A 148 14.88 -8.46 19.57
CA ARG A 148 15.00 -7.22 18.81
C ARG A 148 13.81 -7.01 17.87
N THR A 149 13.57 -5.76 17.50
CA THR A 149 12.69 -5.42 16.38
C THR A 149 13.45 -5.50 15.04
N ASN A 150 12.73 -5.26 13.95
CA ASN A 150 13.35 -4.88 12.68
C ASN A 150 14.12 -3.58 12.84
N ARG A 151 15.02 -3.27 11.90
CA ARG A 151 15.63 -1.95 11.78
C ARG A 151 14.67 -0.98 11.09
N PHE A 152 14.59 0.24 11.59
CA PHE A 152 13.81 1.34 11.04
C PHE A 152 14.74 2.51 10.76
N SER A 153 14.58 3.15 9.58
CA SER A 153 15.47 4.21 9.09
C SER A 153 14.67 5.47 8.78
N PRO A 154 15.19 6.68 9.13
CA PRO A 154 14.62 7.92 8.62
C PRO A 154 14.56 7.93 7.09
N GLY A 155 13.43 8.39 6.53
CA GLY A 155 13.11 8.29 5.11
C GLY A 155 12.18 7.13 4.76
N TYR A 156 11.85 6.22 5.72
CA TYR A 156 10.96 5.08 5.51
C TYR A 156 9.87 5.01 6.59
N CYS A 157 8.74 4.38 6.25
CA CYS A 157 7.63 4.12 7.19
C CYS A 157 7.08 5.39 7.88
N GLY A 158 7.03 6.51 7.17
CA GLY A 158 6.55 7.78 7.69
C GLY A 158 7.51 8.48 8.67
N TRP A 159 8.76 8.03 8.76
CA TRP A 159 9.80 8.68 9.55
C TRP A 159 10.57 9.68 8.70
N HIS A 160 10.42 10.97 8.97
CA HIS A 160 10.99 12.02 8.14
C HIS A 160 12.54 11.98 8.15
N VAL A 161 13.16 12.15 6.97
CA VAL A 161 14.61 12.04 6.80
C VAL A 161 15.39 13.09 7.62
N SER A 162 14.81 14.27 7.88
CA SER A 162 15.44 15.32 8.70
C SER A 162 15.76 14.90 10.13
N GLU A 163 15.09 13.87 10.66
CA GLU A 163 15.35 13.35 11.99
C GLU A 163 16.76 12.74 12.13
N GLN A 164 17.44 12.49 11.01
CA GLN A 164 18.87 12.14 11.02
C GLN A 164 19.73 13.22 11.66
N GLN A 165 19.35 14.50 11.56
CA GLN A 165 20.08 15.60 12.20
C GLN A 165 20.09 15.50 13.74
N LYS A 166 19.04 14.86 14.32
CA LYS A 166 18.99 14.59 15.76
C LYS A 166 19.65 13.25 16.12
N LEU A 167 19.65 12.28 15.19
CA LEU A 167 20.18 10.94 15.42
C LEU A 167 21.72 10.92 15.37
N PHE A 168 22.34 11.63 14.43
CA PHE A 168 23.79 11.62 14.24
C PHE A 168 24.60 12.17 15.43
N PRO A 169 24.21 13.25 16.12
CA PRO A 169 24.91 13.72 17.31
C PRO A 169 25.02 12.69 18.44
N LEU A 170 24.11 11.72 18.51
CA LEU A 170 24.12 10.66 19.51
C LEU A 170 25.32 9.71 19.41
N PHE A 171 25.97 9.64 18.24
CA PHE A 171 27.20 8.87 18.04
C PHE A 171 28.46 9.56 18.59
N ARG A 172 28.38 10.82 19.06
CA ARG A 172 29.49 11.57 19.64
C ARG A 172 30.75 11.59 18.75
N GLY A 173 30.54 11.70 17.44
CA GLY A 173 31.62 11.74 16.44
C GLY A 173 32.07 10.40 15.89
N ALA A 174 31.67 9.28 16.48
CA ALA A 174 31.94 7.93 15.95
C ALA A 174 30.88 7.53 14.89
N THR A 175 30.98 8.09 13.68
CA THR A 175 29.96 7.92 12.61
C THR A 175 30.39 6.97 11.49
N ALA A 176 31.36 6.08 11.73
CA ALA A 176 31.95 5.21 10.71
C ALA A 176 32.47 5.96 9.45
N GLY A 177 32.81 7.26 9.59
CA GLY A 177 33.21 8.13 8.50
C GLY A 177 32.09 8.75 7.69
N VAL A 178 30.83 8.54 8.09
CA VAL A 178 29.65 9.15 7.45
C VAL A 178 29.38 10.53 8.06
N ARG A 179 29.07 11.50 7.20
CA ARG A 179 28.62 12.85 7.58
C ARG A 179 27.29 13.18 6.95
N LEU A 180 26.52 14.07 7.56
CA LEU A 180 25.29 14.59 6.98
C LEU A 180 25.54 15.93 6.28
N THR A 181 24.79 16.15 5.19
CA THR A 181 24.58 17.49 4.61
C THR A 181 23.49 18.23 5.38
N ASP A 182 23.32 19.53 5.11
CA ASP A 182 22.23 20.33 5.69
C ASP A 182 20.84 19.80 5.29
N SER A 183 20.74 19.15 4.13
CA SER A 183 19.52 18.46 3.65
C SER A 183 19.36 17.04 4.18
N SER A 184 20.16 16.64 5.19
CA SER A 184 20.13 15.30 5.80
C SER A 184 20.55 14.15 4.89
N LEU A 185 21.26 14.42 3.79
CA LEU A 185 21.85 13.38 2.95
C LEU A 185 23.13 12.84 3.59
N MET A 186 23.28 11.53 3.67
CA MET A 186 24.50 10.88 4.14
C MET A 186 25.59 10.89 3.06
N ILE A 187 26.82 11.20 3.46
CA ILE A 187 28.02 11.09 2.61
C ILE A 187 29.05 10.26 3.36
N PRO A 188 29.47 9.10 2.83
CA PRO A 188 29.15 8.50 1.51
C PRO A 188 27.66 8.21 1.32
N ILE A 189 27.17 8.35 0.07
CA ILE A 189 25.73 8.14 -0.26
C ILE A 189 25.32 6.68 0.00
N LYS A 190 26.22 5.73 -0.23
CA LYS A 190 25.96 4.31 0.01
C LYS A 190 26.12 3.97 1.50
N SER A 191 25.18 4.51 2.28
CA SER A 191 25.10 4.39 3.73
C SER A 191 23.66 4.21 4.16
N VAL A 192 23.44 3.57 5.31
CA VAL A 192 22.15 3.41 5.97
C VAL A 192 22.30 3.71 7.46
N SER A 193 21.31 4.39 8.05
CA SER A 193 21.25 4.67 9.48
C SER A 193 19.86 4.34 10.01
N GLY A 194 19.73 4.13 11.31
CA GLY A 194 18.42 3.85 11.89
C GLY A 194 18.47 3.44 13.34
N VAL A 195 17.37 2.83 13.78
CA VAL A 195 17.12 2.36 15.15
C VAL A 195 16.58 0.93 15.14
N ILE A 196 16.97 0.16 16.14
CA ILE A 196 16.45 -1.19 16.45
C ILE A 196 16.01 -1.17 17.91
N GLY A 197 14.77 -1.53 18.21
CA GLY A 197 14.28 -1.73 19.57
C GLY A 197 14.76 -3.06 20.15
N LEU A 198 15.17 -3.07 21.42
CA LEU A 198 15.70 -4.20 22.15
C LEU A 198 14.94 -4.38 23.47
N GLY A 199 14.65 -5.63 23.89
CA GLY A 199 13.98 -5.91 25.16
C GLY A 199 13.28 -7.25 25.19
N HIS A 200 12.59 -7.57 26.30
CA HIS A 200 11.85 -8.82 26.45
C HIS A 200 10.53 -8.84 25.67
N ASN A 201 9.92 -7.65 25.47
CA ASN A 201 8.58 -7.51 24.91
C ASN A 201 8.58 -6.92 23.49
N VAL A 202 9.70 -7.00 22.79
CA VAL A 202 9.82 -6.63 21.37
C VAL A 202 9.97 -7.87 20.51
N ARG A 203 9.63 -7.76 19.22
CA ARG A 203 9.69 -8.89 18.31
C ARG A 203 10.24 -8.47 16.92
N TYR A 204 10.95 -9.39 16.31
CA TYR A 204 11.34 -9.29 14.91
C TYR A 204 10.18 -9.78 14.03
N LEU A 205 9.88 -9.05 12.98
CA LEU A 205 8.86 -9.42 12.00
C LEU A 205 9.54 -9.87 10.72
N GLU A 206 9.37 -11.12 10.30
CA GLU A 206 9.92 -11.61 9.03
C GLU A 206 9.41 -10.81 7.83
N TYR A 207 8.23 -10.20 7.95
CA TYR A 207 7.56 -9.39 6.93
C TYR A 207 7.18 -7.99 7.44
N SER A 208 8.14 -7.07 7.48
CA SER A 208 7.86 -5.67 7.81
C SER A 208 7.21 -4.88 6.64
N CYS A 209 7.34 -5.37 5.41
CA CYS A 209 6.79 -4.71 4.22
C CYS A 209 5.26 -4.73 4.13
N GLY A 210 4.58 -5.63 4.87
CA GLY A 210 3.12 -5.64 4.99
C GLY A 210 2.53 -4.53 5.87
N LEU A 211 3.37 -3.93 6.71
CA LEU A 211 3.00 -2.86 7.65
C LEU A 211 3.31 -1.46 7.11
N CYS A 212 4.01 -1.39 5.99
CA CYS A 212 4.39 -0.13 5.35
C CYS A 212 3.35 0.21 4.29
N ASP A 213 2.78 1.42 4.33
CA ASP A 213 1.83 1.92 3.34
C ASP A 213 2.47 2.11 1.95
N TYR A 214 3.77 1.92 1.86
CA TYR A 214 4.57 2.03 0.65
C TYR A 214 4.36 0.83 -0.27
N LYS A 215 3.28 0.88 -1.06
CA LYS A 215 2.84 -0.23 -1.93
C LYS A 215 3.82 -0.54 -3.07
N ASP A 216 4.57 0.45 -3.53
CA ASP A 216 5.51 0.36 -4.66
C ASP A 216 6.99 0.30 -4.27
N CYS A 217 7.31 0.05 -3.00
CA CYS A 217 8.68 -0.12 -2.54
C CYS A 217 9.39 -1.23 -3.32
N TYR A 218 10.50 -0.91 -3.98
CA TYR A 218 11.30 -1.89 -4.73
C TYR A 218 11.75 -3.07 -3.86
N LYS A 219 12.01 -2.85 -2.57
CA LYS A 219 12.32 -3.92 -1.60
C LYS A 219 11.15 -4.88 -1.36
N ARG A 220 9.90 -4.41 -1.45
CA ARG A 220 8.69 -5.24 -1.36
C ARG A 220 8.53 -6.13 -2.59
N LYS A 221 8.76 -5.58 -3.79
CA LYS A 221 8.72 -6.32 -5.06
C LYS A 221 9.83 -7.37 -5.14
N THR A 222 11.00 -7.07 -4.61
CA THR A 222 12.17 -7.94 -4.66
C THR A 222 12.07 -9.16 -3.74
N ARG A 223 11.51 -9.01 -2.54
CA ARG A 223 11.37 -10.12 -1.57
C ARG A 223 10.31 -11.15 -1.95
N LEU A 224 9.24 -10.77 -2.63
CA LEU A 224 8.21 -11.70 -3.13
C LEU A 224 8.77 -12.75 -4.11
N HIS A 225 9.96 -12.53 -4.68
CA HIS A 225 10.62 -13.47 -5.57
C HIS A 225 11.68 -14.38 -4.90
N THR A 226 12.16 -14.04 -3.69
CA THR A 226 13.25 -14.79 -3.02
C THR A 226 12.78 -15.92 -2.13
N ASP A 227 11.58 -15.90 -1.59
CA ASP A 227 11.10 -16.89 -0.61
C ASP A 227 10.81 -18.28 -1.19
N LYS A 228 10.89 -18.47 -2.51
CA LYS A 228 10.71 -19.79 -3.14
C LYS A 228 11.95 -20.71 -3.10
N LYS A 229 13.09 -20.31 -2.50
CA LYS A 229 14.34 -21.13 -2.52
C LYS A 229 15.06 -21.33 -1.20
N ALA A 230 14.51 -20.97 -0.07
CA ALA A 230 15.16 -21.17 1.22
C ALA A 230 14.73 -22.50 1.88
N THR A 231 15.26 -23.63 1.41
CA THR A 231 15.30 -24.87 2.18
C THR A 231 16.75 -25.30 2.38
N ALA A 232 17.13 -25.41 3.65
CA ALA A 232 18.31 -26.00 4.27
C ALA A 232 19.52 -25.10 4.56
N PRO A 233 20.06 -25.18 5.78
CA PRO A 233 21.21 -24.40 6.20
C PRO A 233 22.49 -25.05 5.69
N HIS A 234 23.22 -24.39 4.84
CA HIS A 234 24.61 -24.77 4.57
C HIS A 234 25.56 -24.07 5.55
N HIS A 235 26.16 -24.84 6.42
CA HIS A 235 27.36 -24.43 7.15
C HIS A 235 28.54 -24.38 6.15
N ASP A 236 28.92 -23.17 5.76
CA ASP A 236 30.23 -22.97 5.12
C ASP A 236 31.12 -22.15 6.05
N ASN A 237 32.08 -22.85 6.65
CA ASN A 237 33.22 -22.28 7.36
C ASN A 237 34.25 -21.79 6.33
N ASN A 238 34.15 -20.49 5.96
CA ASN A 238 35.29 -19.85 5.31
C ASN A 238 35.48 -18.46 5.97
N PRO A 239 36.66 -18.07 6.44
CA PRO A 239 36.88 -16.84 7.16
C PRO A 239 36.87 -15.64 6.19
N ALA A 240 35.67 -15.09 5.93
CA ALA A 240 35.54 -13.81 5.27
C ALA A 240 35.94 -12.69 6.23
N GLU A 241 36.71 -11.74 5.75
CA GLU A 241 37.07 -10.52 6.49
C GLU A 241 35.82 -9.85 7.04
N LYS A 242 35.82 -9.61 8.35
CA LYS A 242 34.72 -8.94 9.06
C LYS A 242 34.78 -7.43 8.82
N PRO A 243 33.65 -6.73 8.68
CA PRO A 243 33.64 -5.28 8.64
C PRO A 243 34.13 -4.70 9.97
N GLU A 244 34.83 -3.57 9.92
CA GLU A 244 35.25 -2.83 11.11
C GLU A 244 34.06 -2.16 11.79
N GLY A 245 33.90 -2.35 13.12
CA GLY A 245 32.80 -1.73 13.87
C GLY A 245 32.98 -1.75 15.38
N GLU A 246 32.34 -0.81 16.04
CA GLU A 246 32.33 -0.66 17.50
C GLU A 246 30.88 -0.62 18.03
N GLY A 247 30.63 -1.30 19.16
CA GLY A 247 29.35 -1.31 19.86
C GLY A 247 29.49 -1.32 21.38
N ARG A 248 28.62 -0.59 22.05
CA ARG A 248 28.65 -0.43 23.52
C ARG A 248 27.26 -0.54 24.14
N MET A 249 27.12 -1.34 25.19
CA MET A 249 25.91 -1.48 25.99
C MET A 249 26.08 -0.88 27.41
N THR A 250 25.00 -0.28 27.94
CA THR A 250 24.95 0.23 29.32
C THR A 250 23.77 -0.37 30.07
N GLU A 251 23.98 -0.95 31.26
CA GLU A 251 22.95 -1.56 32.11
C GLU A 251 22.45 -0.62 33.20
N ASP A 252 21.13 -0.67 33.55
CA ASP A 252 20.62 -0.50 34.92
C ASP A 252 19.14 -0.90 35.08
N LYS A 253 18.69 -1.26 36.30
CA LYS A 253 17.40 -1.91 36.63
C LYS A 253 16.45 -0.99 37.42
N GLY A 254 15.10 -1.20 37.31
CA GLY A 254 14.12 -0.60 38.21
C GLY A 254 12.63 -0.80 37.87
N GLU A 255 11.84 -1.09 38.85
CA GLU A 255 10.52 -1.74 38.95
C GLU A 255 9.27 -0.85 38.78
N THR A 256 8.19 -1.46 38.38
CA THR A 256 6.70 -1.48 38.34
C THR A 256 5.81 -0.57 39.20
N ASP A 257 4.56 -0.27 38.71
CA ASP A 257 3.16 -0.54 39.23
C ASP A 257 2.13 0.47 38.62
N GLY A 258 0.91 0.27 38.54
CA GLY A 258 -0.28 -0.44 38.28
C GLY A 258 -1.58 0.35 38.63
N SER A 259 -2.73 -0.02 38.02
CA SER A 259 -4.16 0.14 38.42
C SER A 259 -5.08 1.15 37.67
N THR A 260 -6.03 0.72 37.08
CA THR A 260 -7.47 0.41 36.79
C THR A 260 -8.58 1.41 37.25
N HIS A 261 -9.62 1.66 36.42
CA HIS A 261 -11.03 1.24 36.46
C HIS A 261 -12.05 2.17 35.71
N PRO A 262 -13.36 1.83 35.59
CA PRO A 262 -14.07 1.69 34.28
C PRO A 262 -15.40 2.50 34.13
N MET A 263 -16.14 2.26 33.00
CA MET A 263 -17.62 2.35 32.77
C MET A 263 -18.05 3.29 31.60
N VAL A 264 -19.12 3.14 30.85
CA VAL A 264 -20.35 2.34 30.71
C VAL A 264 -20.98 2.68 29.31
N THR A 265 -21.66 1.71 28.73
CA THR A 265 -22.33 1.67 27.42
C THR A 265 -23.70 2.33 27.37
N GLN A 266 -24.11 2.79 26.15
CA GLN A 266 -25.53 2.93 25.81
C GLN A 266 -25.83 2.48 24.36
N ARG A 267 -26.88 1.68 24.20
CA ARG A 267 -27.32 0.98 22.97
C ARG A 267 -28.13 1.88 22.04
N MET A 268 -28.03 1.65 20.75
CA MET A 268 -29.06 2.03 19.76
C MET A 268 -29.46 0.84 18.87
N ALA A 269 -30.73 0.84 18.50
CA ALA A 269 -31.49 -0.29 18.01
C ALA A 269 -31.35 -0.58 16.51
N ASP A 270 -31.60 -1.82 16.22
CA ASP A 270 -31.58 -2.55 14.96
C ASP A 270 -32.65 -2.08 13.95
N ASN A 271 -32.24 -1.98 12.69
CA ASN A 271 -33.17 -2.13 11.54
C ASN A 271 -32.52 -3.08 10.53
N GLY A 272 -33.13 -4.26 10.45
CA GLY A 272 -32.60 -5.41 9.74
C GLY A 272 -32.46 -5.25 8.23
N MET A 273 -31.40 -5.88 7.71
CA MET A 273 -31.23 -6.23 6.31
C MET A 273 -30.87 -7.72 6.16
N PRO A 274 -31.29 -8.38 5.09
CA PRO A 274 -31.15 -9.83 4.96
C PRO A 274 -29.78 -10.22 4.37
N GLY A 275 -29.21 -11.29 4.91
CA GLY A 275 -28.07 -11.95 4.30
C GLY A 275 -27.23 -12.76 5.28
N ASP A 276 -27.74 -13.88 5.74
CA ASP A 276 -26.90 -14.94 6.30
C ASP A 276 -26.06 -15.55 5.18
N GLY A 277 -24.78 -15.14 5.12
CA GLY A 277 -23.81 -15.69 4.19
C GLY A 277 -23.45 -17.12 4.56
N ASN A 278 -24.07 -18.07 3.93
CA ASN A 278 -23.63 -19.45 3.90
C ASN A 278 -22.41 -19.59 2.97
N ALA A 279 -21.44 -20.39 3.32
CA ALA A 279 -20.11 -20.50 2.70
C ALA A 279 -20.06 -21.06 1.27
N ASP A 280 -21.13 -21.01 0.51
CA ASP A 280 -21.15 -21.37 -0.91
C ASP A 280 -22.31 -20.71 -1.67
N THR A 281 -22.28 -19.38 -1.74
CA THR A 281 -23.34 -18.65 -2.50
C THR A 281 -23.14 -18.70 -4.01
N GLY A 282 -22.04 -19.28 -4.51
CA GLY A 282 -21.67 -19.21 -5.94
C GLY A 282 -21.48 -17.80 -6.48
N ALA A 283 -21.41 -16.81 -5.58
CA ALA A 283 -21.20 -15.40 -5.95
C ALA A 283 -19.79 -15.20 -6.49
N ASN A 284 -19.67 -14.60 -7.67
CA ASN A 284 -18.39 -14.33 -8.33
C ASN A 284 -18.42 -12.96 -8.99
N GLY A 285 -17.28 -12.29 -9.04
CA GLY A 285 -17.08 -11.04 -9.77
C GLY A 285 -16.31 -11.24 -11.07
N LEU A 286 -16.65 -10.50 -12.11
CA LEU A 286 -15.82 -10.34 -13.31
C LEU A 286 -15.38 -8.88 -13.41
N TYR A 287 -14.08 -8.64 -13.29
CA TYR A 287 -13.47 -7.32 -13.43
C TYR A 287 -12.74 -7.20 -14.77
N LEU A 288 -13.02 -6.16 -15.53
CA LEU A 288 -12.31 -5.86 -16.78
C LEU A 288 -11.52 -4.56 -16.60
N HIS A 289 -10.20 -4.66 -16.71
CA HIS A 289 -9.32 -3.51 -16.60
C HIS A 289 -9.10 -2.84 -17.97
N PHE A 290 -9.40 -1.55 -18.06
CA PHE A 290 -9.16 -0.75 -19.25
C PHE A 290 -8.08 0.28 -18.97
N PRO A 291 -6.83 0.07 -19.40
CA PRO A 291 -5.71 0.93 -19.02
C PRO A 291 -5.65 2.26 -19.76
N PHE A 292 -6.70 2.63 -20.48
CA PHE A 292 -6.68 3.82 -21.35
C PHE A 292 -7.17 5.06 -20.62
N CYS A 293 -6.39 6.15 -20.75
CA CYS A 293 -6.80 7.50 -20.38
C CYS A 293 -6.43 8.48 -21.51
N SER A 294 -7.28 9.46 -21.80
CA SER A 294 -6.94 10.50 -22.76
C SER A 294 -5.84 11.45 -22.26
N SER A 295 -5.74 11.60 -20.92
CA SER A 295 -4.64 12.30 -20.23
C SER A 295 -4.46 11.68 -18.85
N ARG A 296 -3.25 11.77 -18.29
CA ARG A 296 -2.98 11.29 -16.92
C ARG A 296 -3.13 12.43 -15.92
N CYS A 297 -3.90 12.19 -14.86
CA CYS A 297 -4.02 13.10 -13.72
C CYS A 297 -2.73 13.07 -12.90
N ILE A 298 -2.38 14.18 -12.24
CA ILE A 298 -1.10 14.31 -11.52
C ILE A 298 -1.01 13.42 -10.26
N TYR A 299 -2.16 12.98 -9.72
CA TYR A 299 -2.26 12.18 -8.50
C TYR A 299 -2.40 10.67 -8.75
N CYS A 300 -2.68 10.27 -10.01
CA CYS A 300 -3.15 8.91 -10.28
C CYS A 300 -1.99 7.90 -10.33
N GLY A 301 -1.96 6.98 -9.37
CA GLY A 301 -1.04 5.84 -9.29
C GLY A 301 -1.50 4.60 -10.07
N PHE A 302 -2.73 4.57 -10.60
CA PHE A 302 -3.23 3.41 -11.35
C PHE A 302 -2.48 3.23 -12.67
N TYR A 303 -2.27 1.96 -13.03
CA TYR A 303 -1.71 1.63 -14.34
C TYR A 303 -2.60 2.17 -15.46
N SER A 304 -2.08 3.08 -16.27
CA SER A 304 -2.80 3.69 -17.39
C SER A 304 -1.86 4.11 -18.51
N THR A 305 -2.39 4.17 -19.74
CA THR A 305 -1.67 4.58 -20.95
C THR A 305 -2.50 5.54 -21.80
N THR A 306 -1.82 6.41 -22.53
CA THR A 306 -2.45 7.30 -23.49
C THR A 306 -2.42 6.75 -24.93
N GLN A 307 -2.06 5.49 -25.13
CA GLN A 307 -2.01 4.83 -26.45
C GLN A 307 -3.40 4.45 -26.96
N LEU A 308 -4.27 5.43 -27.16
CA LEU A 308 -5.67 5.23 -27.56
C LEU A 308 -5.85 4.52 -28.91
N ASN A 309 -4.85 4.53 -29.78
CA ASN A 309 -4.84 3.81 -31.04
C ASN A 309 -4.81 2.28 -30.87
N ARG A 310 -4.51 1.75 -29.67
CA ARG A 310 -4.48 0.32 -29.37
C ARG A 310 -5.82 -0.23 -28.84
N ARG A 311 -6.86 0.61 -28.72
CA ARG A 311 -8.16 0.22 -28.11
C ARG A 311 -8.87 -0.90 -28.86
N ASP A 312 -8.82 -0.93 -30.19
CA ASP A 312 -9.47 -2.00 -30.99
C ASP A 312 -8.79 -3.35 -30.75
N GLU A 313 -7.45 -3.38 -30.82
CA GLU A 313 -6.66 -4.57 -30.55
C GLU A 313 -6.87 -5.07 -29.11
N TYR A 314 -6.96 -4.14 -28.16
CA TYR A 314 -7.20 -4.46 -26.77
C TYR A 314 -8.60 -5.02 -26.51
N ALA A 315 -9.62 -4.48 -27.17
CA ALA A 315 -10.98 -5.00 -27.08
C ALA A 315 -11.08 -6.48 -27.52
N ASP A 316 -10.37 -6.84 -28.60
CA ASP A 316 -10.29 -8.21 -29.07
C ASP A 316 -9.47 -9.10 -28.14
N ALA A 317 -8.39 -8.54 -27.53
CA ALA A 317 -7.54 -9.26 -26.59
C ALA A 317 -8.27 -9.59 -25.28
N ILE A 318 -9.08 -8.68 -24.74
CA ILE A 318 -9.92 -8.93 -23.54
C ILE A 318 -10.86 -10.11 -23.75
N VAL A 319 -11.57 -10.14 -24.87
CA VAL A 319 -12.48 -11.26 -25.20
C VAL A 319 -11.71 -12.57 -25.38
N SER A 320 -10.53 -12.50 -26.02
CA SER A 320 -9.66 -13.67 -26.21
C SER A 320 -9.14 -14.21 -24.88
N GLU A 321 -8.69 -13.34 -23.94
CA GLU A 321 -8.28 -13.75 -22.61
C GLU A 321 -9.42 -14.41 -21.84
N LEU A 322 -10.61 -13.79 -21.87
CA LEU A 322 -11.78 -14.34 -21.21
C LEU A 322 -12.12 -15.75 -21.74
N ALA A 323 -12.06 -15.95 -23.05
CA ALA A 323 -12.27 -17.27 -23.65
C ALA A 323 -11.21 -18.31 -23.23
N MET A 324 -9.95 -17.91 -23.06
CA MET A 324 -8.89 -18.80 -22.56
C MET A 324 -9.08 -19.19 -21.08
N ARG A 325 -9.74 -18.33 -20.29
CA ARG A 325 -9.97 -18.54 -18.86
C ARG A 325 -11.32 -19.17 -18.52
N ALA A 326 -12.32 -19.05 -19.37
CA ALA A 326 -13.71 -19.42 -19.07
C ALA A 326 -13.92 -20.90 -18.69
N GLY A 327 -13.08 -21.81 -19.18
CA GLY A 327 -13.17 -23.24 -18.83
C GLY A 327 -12.56 -23.62 -17.48
N LYS A 328 -11.96 -22.66 -16.75
CA LYS A 328 -11.19 -22.95 -15.54
C LYS A 328 -11.79 -22.42 -14.25
N MET A 329 -12.75 -21.47 -14.28
CA MET A 329 -13.01 -20.70 -13.08
C MET A 329 -14.44 -20.43 -12.67
N PHE A 330 -15.47 -20.45 -13.51
CA PHE A 330 -16.71 -19.84 -13.02
C PHE A 330 -18.01 -20.58 -13.30
N HIS A 331 -18.80 -20.59 -12.23
CA HIS A 331 -20.26 -20.42 -12.31
C HIS A 331 -20.57 -19.00 -12.85
N SER A 332 -21.80 -18.75 -13.27
CA SER A 332 -22.26 -17.44 -13.75
C SER A 332 -21.90 -16.32 -12.79
N PRO A 333 -21.23 -15.22 -13.21
CA PRO A 333 -20.89 -14.12 -12.34
C PRO A 333 -22.15 -13.39 -11.85
N THR A 334 -22.06 -12.82 -10.65
CA THR A 334 -23.12 -11.97 -10.08
C THR A 334 -22.88 -10.48 -10.39
N THR A 335 -21.63 -10.10 -10.64
CA THR A 335 -21.26 -8.74 -10.98
C THR A 335 -20.25 -8.71 -12.14
N ILE A 336 -20.36 -7.69 -12.99
CA ILE A 336 -19.39 -7.38 -14.04
C ILE A 336 -19.01 -5.90 -13.91
N TYR A 337 -17.71 -5.63 -13.84
CA TYR A 337 -17.20 -4.29 -13.61
C TYR A 337 -16.17 -3.87 -14.67
N PHE A 338 -16.44 -2.77 -15.36
CA PHE A 338 -15.53 -2.12 -16.29
C PHE A 338 -14.82 -0.97 -15.57
N GLY A 339 -13.53 -1.13 -15.27
CA GLY A 339 -12.76 -0.16 -14.50
C GLY A 339 -11.32 0.00 -14.95
N GLY A 340 -10.54 0.70 -14.13
CA GLY A 340 -9.10 0.88 -14.33
C GLY A 340 -8.69 2.30 -14.70
N GLY A 341 -8.20 2.54 -15.91
CA GLY A 341 -7.90 3.88 -16.41
C GLY A 341 -9.19 4.67 -16.66
N THR A 342 -9.85 4.45 -17.78
CA THR A 342 -11.13 5.10 -18.11
C THR A 342 -11.86 4.30 -19.18
N PRO A 343 -12.79 3.42 -18.83
CA PRO A 343 -13.55 2.63 -19.82
C PRO A 343 -14.33 3.50 -20.81
N SER A 344 -14.82 4.67 -20.39
CA SER A 344 -15.61 5.58 -21.24
C SER A 344 -14.84 6.24 -22.40
N VAL A 345 -13.52 6.07 -22.48
CA VAL A 345 -12.75 6.49 -23.67
C VAL A 345 -12.90 5.53 -24.85
N LEU A 346 -13.46 4.33 -24.62
CA LEU A 346 -13.82 3.41 -25.69
C LEU A 346 -15.10 3.90 -26.40
N THR A 347 -15.18 3.62 -27.69
CA THR A 347 -16.39 3.93 -28.44
C THR A 347 -17.52 2.95 -28.10
N PRO A 348 -18.80 3.34 -28.28
CA PRO A 348 -19.95 2.44 -28.15
C PRO A 348 -19.79 1.11 -28.92
N GLN A 349 -19.17 1.16 -30.11
CA GLN A 349 -18.94 -0.04 -30.92
C GLN A 349 -17.90 -0.98 -30.28
N GLN A 350 -16.81 -0.44 -29.71
CA GLN A 350 -15.81 -1.24 -29.00
C GLN A 350 -16.40 -1.86 -27.74
N LEU A 351 -17.16 -1.09 -26.96
CA LEU A 351 -17.83 -1.56 -25.76
C LEU A 351 -18.90 -2.64 -26.08
N THR A 352 -19.67 -2.46 -27.16
CA THR A 352 -20.64 -3.46 -27.62
C THR A 352 -19.94 -4.77 -27.98
N ARG A 353 -18.84 -4.72 -28.73
CA ARG A 353 -18.03 -5.89 -29.11
C ARG A 353 -17.53 -6.65 -27.86
N ILE A 354 -17.08 -5.95 -26.82
CA ILE A 354 -16.66 -6.56 -25.57
C ILE A 354 -17.84 -7.21 -24.84
N ILE A 355 -18.97 -6.52 -24.72
CA ILE A 355 -20.18 -7.04 -24.07
C ILE A 355 -20.69 -8.29 -24.78
N ASP A 356 -20.74 -8.28 -26.11
CA ASP A 356 -21.18 -9.43 -26.91
C ASP A 356 -20.18 -10.59 -26.78
N GLY A 357 -18.88 -10.27 -26.74
CA GLY A 357 -17.84 -11.24 -26.44
C GLY A 357 -18.00 -11.88 -25.07
N ILE A 358 -18.28 -11.10 -24.02
CA ILE A 358 -18.56 -11.63 -22.67
C ILE A 358 -19.76 -12.58 -22.72
N LYS A 359 -20.89 -12.16 -23.32
CA LYS A 359 -22.10 -12.96 -23.44
C LYS A 359 -21.91 -14.26 -24.23
N SER A 360 -20.94 -14.29 -25.16
CA SER A 360 -20.62 -15.48 -25.94
C SER A 360 -19.80 -16.53 -25.17
N VAL A 361 -19.11 -16.10 -24.11
CA VAL A 361 -18.15 -16.92 -23.36
C VAL A 361 -18.68 -17.28 -21.96
N VAL A 362 -19.44 -16.37 -21.35
CA VAL A 362 -19.90 -16.47 -19.95
C VAL A 362 -21.43 -16.42 -19.89
N ASP A 363 -22.01 -17.28 -19.07
CA ASP A 363 -23.44 -17.17 -18.76
C ASP A 363 -23.67 -15.94 -17.85
N VAL A 364 -24.32 -14.93 -18.40
CA VAL A 364 -24.61 -13.66 -17.71
C VAL A 364 -26.02 -13.60 -17.10
N SER A 365 -26.73 -14.71 -17.05
CA SER A 365 -28.13 -14.75 -16.58
C SER A 365 -28.29 -14.37 -15.10
N ASN A 366 -27.26 -14.57 -14.29
CA ASN A 366 -27.24 -14.25 -12.86
C ASN A 366 -26.62 -12.88 -12.55
N VAL A 367 -26.15 -12.13 -13.55
CA VAL A 367 -25.53 -10.83 -13.33
C VAL A 367 -26.57 -9.80 -12.90
N ARG A 368 -26.40 -9.28 -11.70
CA ARG A 368 -27.27 -8.27 -11.09
C ARG A 368 -26.72 -6.85 -11.24
N GLU A 369 -25.39 -6.71 -11.24
CA GLU A 369 -24.72 -5.42 -11.37
C GLU A 369 -23.71 -5.45 -12.53
N TRP A 370 -23.92 -4.56 -13.50
CA TRP A 370 -22.97 -4.19 -14.54
C TRP A 370 -22.55 -2.76 -14.32
N THR A 371 -21.34 -2.55 -13.83
CA THR A 371 -20.79 -1.24 -13.54
C THR A 371 -19.83 -0.79 -14.64
N MET A 372 -19.87 0.49 -14.97
CA MET A 372 -18.87 1.15 -15.83
C MET A 372 -18.39 2.47 -15.23
N GLU A 373 -17.07 2.64 -15.14
CA GLU A 373 -16.45 3.90 -14.78
C GLU A 373 -16.42 4.86 -15.97
N CYS A 374 -16.72 6.14 -15.69
CA CYS A 374 -16.76 7.19 -16.69
C CYS A 374 -16.06 8.46 -16.22
N ASN A 375 -15.39 9.14 -17.14
CA ASN A 375 -15.09 10.56 -16.95
C ASN A 375 -16.28 11.43 -17.39
N PRO A 376 -16.55 12.54 -16.70
CA PRO A 376 -17.66 13.42 -17.04
C PRO A 376 -17.69 13.91 -18.49
N ASP A 377 -16.51 14.24 -19.05
CA ASP A 377 -16.37 14.75 -20.41
C ASP A 377 -16.59 13.68 -21.50
N ASP A 378 -16.46 12.39 -21.17
CA ASP A 378 -16.76 11.30 -22.09
C ASP A 378 -18.27 10.97 -22.16
N VAL A 379 -19.08 11.43 -21.18
CA VAL A 379 -20.52 11.18 -21.13
C VAL A 379 -21.27 12.16 -22.04
N SER A 380 -21.13 11.93 -23.36
CA SER A 380 -21.97 12.61 -24.37
C SER A 380 -23.41 12.11 -24.32
N THR A 381 -24.33 12.78 -25.03
CA THR A 381 -25.71 12.32 -25.19
C THR A 381 -25.76 10.93 -25.80
N ASP A 382 -24.95 10.68 -26.83
CA ASP A 382 -24.91 9.39 -27.52
C ASP A 382 -24.35 8.28 -26.61
N MET A 383 -23.31 8.57 -25.81
CA MET A 383 -22.77 7.63 -24.84
C MET A 383 -23.81 7.32 -23.76
N ALA A 384 -24.50 8.32 -23.21
CA ALA A 384 -25.54 8.11 -22.21
C ALA A 384 -26.72 7.26 -22.74
N GLN A 385 -27.13 7.49 -24.00
CA GLN A 385 -28.16 6.70 -24.65
C GLN A 385 -27.71 5.25 -24.89
N TRP A 386 -26.46 5.08 -25.32
CA TRP A 386 -25.89 3.74 -25.51
C TRP A 386 -25.80 2.98 -24.18
N ILE A 387 -25.34 3.62 -23.09
CA ILE A 387 -25.31 3.03 -21.75
C ILE A 387 -26.70 2.55 -21.35
N ALA A 388 -27.72 3.40 -21.49
CA ALA A 388 -29.10 3.07 -21.12
C ALA A 388 -29.71 1.93 -21.94
N GLN A 389 -29.19 1.63 -23.14
CA GLN A 389 -29.62 0.52 -24.00
C GLN A 389 -28.76 -0.73 -23.82
N SER A 390 -27.62 -0.62 -23.15
CA SER A 390 -26.69 -1.71 -22.84
C SER A 390 -27.12 -2.45 -21.56
N PRO A 391 -26.50 -3.55 -21.19
CA PRO A 391 -26.75 -4.19 -19.89
C PRO A 391 -26.16 -3.43 -18.69
N ILE A 392 -25.39 -2.35 -18.92
CA ILE A 392 -24.82 -1.54 -17.86
C ILE A 392 -25.95 -0.87 -17.06
N ASN A 393 -26.06 -1.21 -15.79
CA ASN A 393 -27.12 -0.72 -14.91
C ASN A 393 -26.59 0.17 -13.76
N ARG A 394 -25.25 0.28 -13.60
CA ARG A 394 -24.57 1.17 -12.67
C ARG A 394 -23.46 1.93 -13.38
N VAL A 395 -23.34 3.24 -13.15
CA VAL A 395 -22.27 4.09 -13.70
C VAL A 395 -21.57 4.81 -12.55
N SER A 396 -20.23 4.75 -12.49
CA SER A 396 -19.41 5.54 -11.57
C SER A 396 -18.75 6.69 -12.33
N ILE A 397 -18.91 7.92 -11.83
CA ILE A 397 -18.44 9.12 -12.52
C ILE A 397 -17.37 9.79 -11.65
N GLY A 398 -16.13 9.82 -12.16
CA GLY A 398 -15.01 10.46 -11.48
C GLY A 398 -15.10 12.00 -11.54
N ILE A 399 -15.87 12.60 -10.67
CA ILE A 399 -16.03 14.08 -10.55
C ILE A 399 -14.83 14.68 -9.84
N GLN A 400 -14.40 14.10 -8.74
CA GLN A 400 -13.32 14.45 -7.84
C GLN A 400 -13.62 15.69 -6.98
N THR A 401 -13.95 16.82 -7.55
CA THR A 401 -14.34 18.09 -6.89
C THR A 401 -15.20 18.91 -7.83
N PHE A 402 -15.92 19.90 -7.30
CA PHE A 402 -16.64 20.89 -8.09
C PHE A 402 -15.90 22.25 -8.16
N GLN A 403 -14.65 22.31 -7.68
CA GLN A 403 -13.80 23.48 -7.75
C GLN A 403 -13.00 23.46 -9.07
N ASP A 404 -13.34 24.33 -10.02
CA ASP A 404 -12.77 24.33 -11.38
C ASP A 404 -11.24 24.53 -11.37
N ASP A 405 -10.72 25.38 -10.47
CA ASP A 405 -9.28 25.62 -10.34
C ASP A 405 -8.53 24.35 -9.88
N ARG A 406 -9.13 23.57 -8.98
CA ARG A 406 -8.57 22.28 -8.53
C ARG A 406 -8.64 21.24 -9.64
N LEU A 407 -9.75 21.16 -10.37
CA LEU A 407 -9.86 20.26 -11.53
C LEU A 407 -8.78 20.56 -12.57
N ALA A 408 -8.54 21.83 -12.88
CA ALA A 408 -7.47 22.24 -13.80
C ALA A 408 -6.08 21.88 -13.26
N TRP A 409 -5.82 22.09 -11.97
CA TRP A 409 -4.55 21.74 -11.31
C TRP A 409 -4.31 20.22 -11.32
N LEU A 410 -5.35 19.42 -11.07
CA LEU A 410 -5.29 17.96 -11.15
C LEU A 410 -5.11 17.43 -12.59
N ARG A 411 -5.12 18.30 -13.60
CA ARG A 411 -5.16 17.97 -15.04
C ARG A 411 -6.39 17.17 -15.44
N ARG A 412 -7.54 17.44 -14.78
CA ARG A 412 -8.82 16.88 -15.24
C ARG A 412 -9.26 17.59 -16.53
N ARG A 413 -9.91 16.84 -17.42
CA ARG A 413 -10.37 17.36 -18.73
C ARG A 413 -11.73 18.04 -18.65
N HIS A 414 -12.49 17.81 -17.59
CA HIS A 414 -13.81 18.36 -17.36
C HIS A 414 -13.77 19.51 -16.36
N ASP A 415 -14.79 20.36 -16.42
CA ASP A 415 -15.15 21.36 -15.43
C ASP A 415 -16.37 20.93 -14.59
N SER A 416 -16.69 21.67 -13.54
CA SER A 416 -17.84 21.38 -12.65
C SER A 416 -19.19 21.39 -13.37
N ARG A 417 -19.33 22.21 -14.41
CA ARG A 417 -20.54 22.25 -15.27
C ARG A 417 -20.67 20.95 -16.08
N GLN A 418 -19.59 20.46 -16.66
CA GLN A 418 -19.57 19.19 -17.40
C GLN A 418 -19.87 18.02 -16.48
N ALA A 419 -19.38 18.03 -15.24
CA ALA A 419 -19.70 17.03 -14.22
C ALA A 419 -21.23 16.95 -13.97
N ARG A 420 -21.88 18.09 -13.73
CA ARG A 420 -23.34 18.14 -13.55
C ARG A 420 -24.10 17.74 -14.81
N GLN A 421 -23.62 18.14 -15.99
CA GLN A 421 -24.24 17.76 -17.26
C GLN A 421 -24.13 16.25 -17.52
N ALA A 422 -23.03 15.59 -17.15
CA ALA A 422 -22.88 14.15 -17.28
C ALA A 422 -23.96 13.41 -16.48
N VAL A 423 -24.14 13.75 -15.22
CA VAL A 423 -25.21 13.18 -14.38
C VAL A 423 -26.59 13.44 -14.99
N ALA A 424 -26.85 14.67 -15.44
CA ALA A 424 -28.14 15.02 -16.06
C ALA A 424 -28.40 14.21 -17.34
N ARG A 425 -27.41 14.02 -18.21
CA ARG A 425 -27.53 13.22 -19.44
C ARG A 425 -27.84 11.75 -19.14
N LEU A 426 -27.15 11.15 -18.17
CA LEU A 426 -27.42 9.78 -17.75
C LEU A 426 -28.84 9.64 -17.20
N ARG A 427 -29.30 10.59 -16.36
CA ARG A 427 -30.68 10.60 -15.84
C ARG A 427 -31.71 10.72 -16.97
N GLN A 428 -31.49 11.63 -17.93
CA GLN A 428 -32.36 11.80 -19.10
C GLN A 428 -32.42 10.55 -19.98
N ALA A 429 -31.30 9.85 -20.12
CA ALA A 429 -31.23 8.59 -20.85
C ALA A 429 -31.92 7.41 -20.10
N GLY A 430 -32.21 7.55 -18.81
CA GLY A 430 -32.89 6.54 -18.00
C GLY A 430 -31.99 5.73 -17.06
N VAL A 431 -30.70 6.06 -16.92
CA VAL A 431 -29.82 5.44 -15.96
C VAL A 431 -30.25 5.80 -14.53
N ARG A 432 -30.45 4.80 -13.67
CA ARG A 432 -31.04 4.96 -12.34
C ARG A 432 -30.03 4.78 -11.20
N ASN A 433 -28.94 4.06 -11.41
CA ASN A 433 -27.91 3.84 -10.41
C ASN A 433 -26.63 4.57 -10.84
N ILE A 434 -26.44 5.75 -10.28
CA ILE A 434 -25.28 6.63 -10.56
C ILE A 434 -24.48 6.78 -9.28
N SER A 435 -23.20 6.44 -9.35
CA SER A 435 -22.18 6.76 -8.36
C SER A 435 -21.42 8.01 -8.81
N ILE A 436 -21.05 8.85 -7.87
CA ILE A 436 -20.07 9.91 -8.11
C ILE A 436 -18.87 9.70 -7.18
N ASP A 437 -17.67 9.95 -7.71
CA ASP A 437 -16.45 9.83 -6.94
C ASP A 437 -15.93 11.24 -6.62
N LEU A 438 -15.71 11.50 -5.34
CA LEU A 438 -15.16 12.74 -4.80
C LEU A 438 -13.80 12.48 -4.17
N MET A 439 -13.00 13.50 -4.05
CA MET A 439 -11.74 13.48 -3.32
C MET A 439 -11.68 14.69 -2.39
N PHE A 440 -11.01 14.53 -1.24
CA PHE A 440 -10.78 15.59 -0.26
C PHE A 440 -9.37 15.51 0.31
N GLY A 441 -8.95 16.55 1.02
CA GLY A 441 -7.60 16.66 1.57
C GLY A 441 -6.58 17.13 0.53
N PHE A 442 -7.00 17.93 -0.45
CA PHE A 442 -6.09 18.57 -1.39
C PHE A 442 -5.17 19.58 -0.68
N PRO A 443 -3.94 19.80 -1.18
CA PRO A 443 -3.08 20.85 -0.66
C PRO A 443 -3.80 22.19 -0.57
N GLY A 444 -3.83 22.77 0.64
CA GLY A 444 -4.50 24.04 0.91
C GLY A 444 -6.03 24.02 0.75
N GLU A 445 -6.66 22.86 0.75
CA GLU A 445 -8.12 22.76 0.75
C GLU A 445 -8.69 23.20 2.10
N THR A 446 -9.72 24.03 2.06
CA THR A 446 -10.43 24.49 3.25
C THR A 446 -11.65 23.62 3.53
N LEU A 447 -12.03 23.53 4.80
CA LEU A 447 -13.27 22.85 5.20
C LEU A 447 -14.50 23.46 4.53
N SER A 448 -14.48 24.76 4.19
CA SER A 448 -15.57 25.43 3.47
C SER A 448 -15.70 24.94 2.04
N GLU A 449 -14.60 24.84 1.29
CA GLU A 449 -14.58 24.31 -0.08
C GLU A 449 -15.07 22.85 -0.12
N TRP A 450 -14.57 22.02 0.81
CA TRP A 450 -15.06 20.64 0.94
C TRP A 450 -16.55 20.56 1.26
N ASN A 451 -17.03 21.40 2.17
CA ASN A 451 -18.45 21.48 2.51
C ASN A 451 -19.33 21.92 1.32
N ASP A 452 -18.82 22.78 0.45
CA ASP A 452 -19.48 23.17 -0.80
C ASP A 452 -19.52 22.00 -1.80
N ASP A 453 -18.46 21.21 -1.91
CA ASP A 453 -18.44 20.01 -2.74
C ASP A 453 -19.46 18.97 -2.26
N ILE A 454 -19.55 18.72 -0.95
CA ILE A 454 -20.57 17.85 -0.36
C ILE A 454 -21.99 18.36 -0.66
N THR A 455 -22.21 19.68 -0.56
CA THR A 455 -23.52 20.30 -0.86
C THR A 455 -23.92 20.02 -2.30
N GLN A 456 -23.03 20.26 -3.25
CA GLN A 456 -23.27 20.04 -4.67
C GLN A 456 -23.47 18.55 -5.00
N ALA A 457 -22.75 17.66 -4.33
CA ALA A 457 -22.93 16.22 -4.46
C ALA A 457 -24.32 15.78 -4.00
N ILE A 458 -24.79 16.27 -2.84
CA ILE A 458 -26.13 15.98 -2.31
C ILE A 458 -27.22 16.54 -3.24
N GLU A 459 -27.04 17.73 -3.81
CA GLU A 459 -27.98 18.35 -4.76
C GLU A 459 -28.15 17.53 -6.05
N LEU A 460 -27.10 16.87 -6.53
CA LEU A 460 -27.14 15.96 -7.68
C LEU A 460 -27.93 14.68 -7.40
N ARG A 461 -28.15 14.35 -6.13
CA ARG A 461 -28.87 13.16 -5.66
C ARG A 461 -28.41 11.86 -6.34
N PRO A 462 -27.11 11.55 -6.35
CA PRO A 462 -26.67 10.24 -6.84
C PRO A 462 -27.15 9.15 -5.89
N GLU A 463 -27.28 7.93 -6.37
CA GLU A 463 -27.60 6.78 -5.53
C GLU A 463 -26.44 6.35 -4.65
N HIS A 464 -25.21 6.70 -5.07
CA HIS A 464 -23.98 6.30 -4.40
C HIS A 464 -22.94 7.42 -4.48
N ILE A 465 -22.15 7.58 -3.43
CA ILE A 465 -21.03 8.54 -3.35
C ILE A 465 -19.81 7.78 -2.82
N SER A 466 -18.73 7.77 -3.60
CA SER A 466 -17.39 7.40 -3.13
C SER A 466 -16.64 8.68 -2.77
N ALA A 467 -16.08 8.77 -1.58
CA ALA A 467 -15.29 9.92 -1.15
C ALA A 467 -13.94 9.43 -0.60
N TYR A 468 -12.90 9.66 -1.39
CA TYR A 468 -11.55 9.21 -1.09
C TYR A 468 -10.70 10.36 -0.55
N SER A 469 -9.87 10.07 0.44
CA SER A 469 -8.78 10.98 0.77
C SER A 469 -7.76 11.02 -0.35
N LEU A 470 -7.19 12.19 -0.60
CA LEU A 470 -6.05 12.31 -1.50
C LEU A 470 -4.86 11.53 -0.92
N MET A 471 -4.32 10.63 -1.71
CA MET A 471 -3.08 9.91 -1.38
C MET A 471 -1.95 10.39 -2.29
N TYR A 472 -0.77 10.53 -1.70
CA TYR A 472 0.45 10.91 -2.43
C TYR A 472 1.19 9.65 -2.85
N GLU A 473 0.80 9.09 -3.99
CA GLU A 473 1.36 7.84 -4.53
C GLU A 473 2.73 8.10 -5.17
N GLU A 474 3.76 7.36 -4.73
CA GLU A 474 5.11 7.44 -5.32
C GLU A 474 5.08 7.19 -6.84
N GLY A 475 5.94 7.90 -7.56
CA GLY A 475 5.99 7.85 -9.02
C GLY A 475 4.94 8.72 -9.71
N THR A 476 4.08 9.40 -8.95
CA THR A 476 3.16 10.42 -9.49
C THR A 476 3.81 11.81 -9.51
N PRO A 477 3.40 12.70 -10.43
CA PRO A 477 3.84 14.09 -10.41
C PRO A 477 3.54 14.78 -9.08
N MET A 478 2.39 14.48 -8.46
CA MET A 478 1.97 15.08 -7.20
C MET A 478 2.89 14.68 -6.05
N TYR A 479 3.30 13.42 -5.97
CA TYR A 479 4.29 12.96 -5.00
C TYR A 479 5.63 13.69 -5.17
N THR A 480 6.08 13.86 -6.41
CA THR A 480 7.31 14.61 -6.71
C THR A 480 7.20 16.10 -6.28
N MET A 481 6.02 16.72 -6.43
CA MET A 481 5.78 18.10 -5.96
C MET A 481 5.86 18.18 -4.44
N MET A 482 5.32 17.19 -3.72
CA MET A 482 5.39 17.10 -2.26
C MET A 482 6.84 16.92 -1.80
N GLU A 483 7.61 16.01 -2.41
CA GLU A 483 9.03 15.80 -2.07
C GLU A 483 9.88 17.07 -2.26
N ARG A 484 9.50 17.92 -3.22
CA ARG A 484 10.19 19.20 -3.47
C ARG A 484 9.70 20.33 -2.57
N GLY A 485 8.74 20.08 -1.69
CA GLY A 485 8.13 21.12 -0.87
C GLY A 485 7.32 22.17 -1.66
N GLU A 486 6.90 21.83 -2.88
CA GLU A 486 6.03 22.70 -3.71
C GLU A 486 4.58 22.65 -3.22
N ILE A 487 4.19 21.57 -2.55
CA ILE A 487 2.91 21.35 -1.90
C ILE A 487 3.11 20.68 -0.55
N GLU A 488 2.19 20.91 0.38
CA GLU A 488 2.14 20.29 1.69
C GLU A 488 0.87 19.45 1.84
N GLU A 489 0.95 18.35 2.56
CA GLU A 489 -0.22 17.54 2.91
C GLU A 489 -1.15 18.32 3.81
N THR A 490 -2.45 18.06 3.71
CA THR A 490 -3.45 18.58 4.65
C THR A 490 -3.15 18.03 6.05
N ASP A 491 -3.15 18.89 7.05
CA ASP A 491 -2.91 18.49 8.44
C ASP A 491 -4.00 17.55 8.97
N GLU A 492 -3.62 16.72 9.95
CA GLU A 492 -4.48 15.66 10.50
C GLU A 492 -5.79 16.22 11.10
N GLU A 493 -5.76 17.36 11.76
CA GLU A 493 -6.94 17.96 12.38
C GLU A 493 -7.95 18.41 11.31
N THR A 494 -7.49 19.09 10.28
CA THR A 494 -8.30 19.48 9.12
C THR A 494 -8.86 18.26 8.40
N TYR A 495 -8.04 17.24 8.21
CA TYR A 495 -8.44 15.99 7.58
C TYR A 495 -9.57 15.28 8.35
N ILE A 496 -9.43 15.15 9.67
CA ILE A 496 -10.46 14.58 10.54
C ILE A 496 -11.75 15.39 10.46
N ALA A 497 -11.65 16.74 10.49
CA ALA A 497 -12.81 17.62 10.38
C ALA A 497 -13.53 17.49 9.03
N MET A 498 -12.80 17.29 7.94
CA MET A 498 -13.37 17.04 6.59
C MET A 498 -14.15 15.73 6.55
N TYR A 499 -13.58 14.65 7.08
CA TYR A 499 -14.23 13.34 7.10
C TYR A 499 -15.46 13.31 8.02
N ASP A 500 -15.38 13.91 9.21
CA ASP A 500 -16.52 14.04 10.12
C ASP A 500 -17.65 14.85 9.47
N THR A 501 -17.32 15.93 8.78
CA THR A 501 -18.29 16.73 8.04
C THR A 501 -18.96 15.92 6.95
N LEU A 502 -18.20 15.17 6.16
CA LEU A 502 -18.70 14.25 5.12
C LEU A 502 -19.70 13.26 5.71
N THR A 503 -19.26 12.50 6.71
CA THR A 503 -20.03 11.42 7.33
C THR A 503 -21.34 11.94 7.92
N ARG A 504 -21.30 13.05 8.64
CA ARG A 504 -22.47 13.71 9.22
C ARG A 504 -23.44 14.20 8.14
N ARG A 505 -22.94 14.95 7.15
CA ARG A 505 -23.76 15.56 6.10
C ARG A 505 -24.44 14.52 5.21
N LEU A 506 -23.73 13.47 4.82
CA LEU A 506 -24.31 12.41 3.99
C LEU A 506 -25.36 11.61 4.77
N ARG A 507 -25.12 11.33 6.05
CA ARG A 507 -26.13 10.69 6.92
C ARG A 507 -27.38 11.55 7.06
N GLU A 508 -27.25 12.85 7.28
CA GLU A 508 -28.36 13.81 7.33
C GLU A 508 -29.15 13.85 6.01
N ALA A 509 -28.48 13.64 4.88
CA ALA A 509 -29.10 13.53 3.55
C ALA A 509 -29.70 12.16 3.23
N GLY A 510 -29.65 11.20 4.16
CA GLY A 510 -30.26 9.87 4.03
C GLY A 510 -29.35 8.79 3.42
N TYR A 511 -28.06 9.06 3.28
CA TYR A 511 -27.10 8.05 2.83
C TYR A 511 -26.64 7.15 3.98
N VAL A 512 -26.49 5.88 3.70
CA VAL A 512 -25.92 4.87 4.57
C VAL A 512 -24.40 4.82 4.34
N HIS A 513 -23.64 4.96 5.39
CA HIS A 513 -22.20 4.75 5.39
C HIS A 513 -21.93 3.25 5.56
N TYR A 514 -21.57 2.52 4.51
CA TYR A 514 -21.46 1.07 4.56
C TYR A 514 -20.02 0.55 4.56
N GLU A 515 -19.05 1.36 4.10
CA GLU A 515 -17.62 1.12 4.26
C GLU A 515 -16.85 2.46 4.30
N ILE A 516 -15.56 2.45 4.62
CA ILE A 516 -14.76 3.63 4.99
C ILE A 516 -14.94 4.81 4.02
N SER A 517 -14.95 4.56 2.71
CA SER A 517 -14.97 5.60 1.68
C SER A 517 -16.31 5.71 0.93
N ASN A 518 -17.25 4.79 1.16
CA ASN A 518 -18.44 4.69 0.33
C ASN A 518 -19.75 4.86 1.11
N PHE A 519 -20.63 5.64 0.50
CA PHE A 519 -21.95 6.00 1.02
C PHE A 519 -22.99 5.78 -0.07
N CYS A 520 -24.17 5.29 0.29
CA CYS A 520 -25.23 5.05 -0.68
C CYS A 520 -26.62 5.31 -0.10
N LEU A 521 -27.60 5.55 -0.95
CA LEU A 521 -28.99 5.40 -0.55
C LEU A 521 -29.28 3.94 -0.24
N PRO A 522 -30.23 3.60 0.68
CA PRO A 522 -30.51 2.22 1.06
C PRO A 522 -30.75 1.32 -0.15
N GLY A 523 -30.00 0.21 -0.26
CA GLY A 523 -30.10 -0.78 -1.33
C GLY A 523 -29.32 -0.44 -2.61
N TYR A 524 -28.41 0.57 -2.56
CA TYR A 524 -27.54 0.95 -3.67
C TYR A 524 -26.05 0.75 -3.36
N GLU A 525 -25.74 -0.11 -2.39
CA GLU A 525 -24.36 -0.54 -2.15
C GLU A 525 -23.76 -1.13 -3.44
N SER A 526 -22.50 -0.76 -3.76
CA SER A 526 -21.81 -1.40 -4.88
C SER A 526 -21.58 -2.88 -4.59
N MET A 527 -22.26 -3.75 -5.30
CA MET A 527 -22.12 -5.21 -5.09
C MET A 527 -20.72 -5.70 -5.42
N HIS A 528 -20.14 -5.16 -6.51
CA HIS A 528 -18.79 -5.56 -6.93
C HIS A 528 -17.72 -5.12 -5.92
N ASN A 529 -17.77 -3.85 -5.47
CA ASN A 529 -16.80 -3.35 -4.49
C ASN A 529 -16.97 -4.05 -3.13
N SER A 530 -18.21 -4.30 -2.70
CA SER A 530 -18.48 -5.03 -1.47
C SER A 530 -17.91 -6.45 -1.48
N SER A 531 -17.83 -7.09 -2.66
CA SER A 531 -17.29 -8.45 -2.82
C SER A 531 -15.80 -8.55 -2.49
N TYR A 532 -15.04 -7.46 -2.57
CA TYR A 532 -13.63 -7.44 -2.15
C TYR A 532 -13.48 -7.53 -0.63
N TRP A 533 -14.46 -7.02 0.11
CA TRP A 533 -14.42 -6.95 1.57
C TRP A 533 -14.90 -8.23 2.26
N ASP A 534 -15.64 -9.10 1.56
CA ASP A 534 -16.15 -10.36 2.08
C ASP A 534 -15.44 -11.61 1.51
N ALA A 535 -14.29 -11.41 0.87
CA ALA A 535 -13.49 -12.46 0.24
C ALA A 535 -14.25 -13.27 -0.84
N THR A 536 -15.20 -12.66 -1.53
CA THR A 536 -15.86 -13.25 -2.70
C THR A 536 -14.85 -13.41 -3.84
N PRO A 537 -14.77 -14.60 -4.49
CA PRO A 537 -13.89 -14.80 -5.64
C PRO A 537 -14.20 -13.86 -6.80
N TYR A 538 -13.16 -13.45 -7.53
CA TYR A 538 -13.32 -12.66 -8.74
C TYR A 538 -12.24 -12.96 -9.77
N LEU A 539 -12.60 -12.80 -11.04
CA LEU A 539 -11.70 -12.92 -12.18
C LEU A 539 -11.40 -11.54 -12.75
N GLY A 540 -10.14 -11.17 -12.80
CA GLY A 540 -9.65 -9.98 -13.50
C GLY A 540 -9.15 -10.31 -14.89
N ILE A 541 -9.59 -9.55 -15.88
CA ILE A 541 -9.22 -9.62 -17.29
C ILE A 541 -8.61 -8.30 -17.71
N GLY A 542 -7.55 -8.35 -18.49
CA GLY A 542 -6.85 -7.16 -18.97
C GLY A 542 -5.47 -6.97 -18.34
N ALA A 543 -4.67 -6.05 -18.90
CA ALA A 543 -3.34 -5.72 -18.37
C ALA A 543 -3.43 -5.22 -16.92
N ALA A 544 -2.53 -5.65 -16.06
CA ALA A 544 -2.51 -5.36 -14.62
C ALA A 544 -3.73 -5.84 -13.81
N ALA A 545 -4.69 -6.54 -14.40
CA ALA A 545 -5.86 -7.02 -13.67
C ALA A 545 -5.49 -8.11 -12.67
N HIS A 546 -6.05 -8.03 -11.46
CA HIS A 546 -5.90 -9.02 -10.40
C HIS A 546 -7.08 -9.98 -10.37
N SER A 547 -6.85 -11.18 -9.88
CA SER A 547 -7.87 -12.22 -9.67
C SER A 547 -7.66 -12.90 -8.33
N TYR A 548 -8.74 -13.46 -7.77
CA TYR A 548 -8.75 -14.14 -6.47
C TYR A 548 -9.73 -15.31 -6.47
N ASP A 549 -9.31 -16.51 -6.00
CA ASP A 549 -10.15 -17.70 -5.94
C ASP A 549 -10.25 -18.32 -4.52
N ARG A 550 -9.92 -17.54 -3.49
CA ARG A 550 -9.79 -17.90 -2.07
C ARG A 550 -8.52 -18.64 -1.71
N ASP A 551 -7.98 -19.48 -2.59
CA ASP A 551 -6.76 -20.25 -2.34
C ASP A 551 -5.52 -19.59 -2.91
N ARG A 552 -5.71 -18.70 -3.88
CA ARG A 552 -4.64 -17.91 -4.50
C ARG A 552 -5.17 -16.59 -5.01
N ARG A 553 -4.22 -15.68 -5.14
CA ARG A 553 -4.34 -14.42 -5.86
C ARG A 553 -3.33 -14.45 -7.00
N TRP A 554 -3.70 -13.95 -8.18
CA TRP A 554 -2.77 -13.79 -9.31
C TRP A 554 -3.12 -12.52 -10.05
N TRP A 555 -2.14 -12.05 -10.83
CA TRP A 555 -2.30 -10.83 -11.61
C TRP A 555 -1.70 -10.99 -12.99
N ASN A 556 -2.20 -10.19 -13.91
CA ASN A 556 -1.70 -10.10 -15.26
C ASN A 556 -0.48 -9.17 -15.33
N VAL A 557 0.32 -9.32 -16.41
CA VAL A 557 1.40 -8.38 -16.70
C VAL A 557 0.86 -6.96 -16.89
N GLU A 558 1.59 -5.97 -16.37
CA GLU A 558 1.19 -4.56 -16.46
C GLU A 558 1.38 -3.98 -17.87
N SER A 559 2.48 -4.32 -18.55
CA SER A 559 2.81 -3.78 -19.87
C SER A 559 1.75 -4.13 -20.92
N LEU A 560 1.11 -3.12 -21.51
CA LEU A 560 0.14 -3.28 -22.59
C LEU A 560 0.72 -4.09 -23.77
N ASP A 561 1.95 -3.79 -24.20
CA ASP A 561 2.58 -4.49 -25.30
C ASP A 561 2.84 -5.98 -24.99
N THR A 562 3.30 -6.26 -23.77
CA THR A 562 3.51 -7.64 -23.32
C THR A 562 2.19 -8.40 -23.19
N TYR A 563 1.15 -7.74 -22.68
CA TYR A 563 -0.19 -8.30 -22.57
C TYR A 563 -0.73 -8.70 -23.94
N LEU A 564 -0.75 -7.76 -24.88
CA LEU A 564 -1.26 -7.99 -26.25
C LEU A 564 -0.49 -9.07 -26.99
N ARG A 565 0.85 -9.08 -26.87
CA ARG A 565 1.69 -10.11 -27.47
C ARG A 565 1.37 -11.50 -26.92
N LYS A 566 1.29 -11.66 -25.59
CA LYS A 566 0.96 -12.95 -24.96
C LYS A 566 -0.42 -13.47 -25.42
N ILE A 567 -1.41 -12.58 -25.50
CA ILE A 567 -2.76 -12.96 -25.98
C ILE A 567 -2.73 -13.40 -27.45
N ALA A 568 -2.01 -12.66 -28.31
CA ALA A 568 -1.84 -13.03 -29.73
C ALA A 568 -1.15 -14.41 -29.89
N GLU A 569 -0.22 -14.75 -29.00
CA GLU A 569 0.46 -16.05 -28.93
C GLU A 569 -0.39 -17.14 -28.25
N ARG A 570 -1.64 -16.85 -27.85
CA ARG A 570 -2.53 -17.73 -27.07
C ARG A 570 -1.93 -18.19 -25.74
N GLN A 571 -1.14 -17.34 -25.11
CA GLN A 571 -0.59 -17.53 -23.78
C GLN A 571 -1.37 -16.69 -22.76
N LEU A 572 -1.60 -17.24 -21.55
CA LEU A 572 -2.18 -16.47 -20.47
C LEU A 572 -1.20 -15.37 -20.05
N PRO A 573 -1.68 -14.13 -19.88
CA PRO A 573 -0.84 -12.97 -19.59
C PRO A 573 -0.44 -12.88 -18.12
N THR A 574 -0.29 -14.00 -17.40
CA THR A 574 0.02 -14.03 -15.97
C THR A 574 1.37 -13.35 -15.71
N GLY A 575 1.38 -12.38 -14.80
CA GLY A 575 2.55 -11.66 -14.29
C GLY A 575 3.10 -12.27 -13.02
N GLY A 576 2.23 -12.81 -12.15
CA GLY A 576 2.60 -13.49 -10.91
C GLY A 576 1.40 -14.12 -10.23
N GLU A 577 1.66 -14.90 -9.19
CA GLU A 577 0.63 -15.51 -8.34
C GLU A 577 1.13 -15.63 -6.90
N GLU A 578 0.20 -15.67 -5.95
CA GLU A 578 0.43 -15.88 -4.52
C GLU A 578 -0.55 -16.93 -4.00
N VAL A 579 -0.06 -17.85 -3.19
CA VAL A 579 -0.90 -18.84 -2.51
C VAL A 579 -1.39 -18.26 -1.19
N ILE A 580 -2.67 -18.34 -0.93
CA ILE A 580 -3.31 -17.85 0.28
C ILE A 580 -3.35 -18.97 1.30
N ASP A 581 -2.40 -19.00 2.20
CA ASP A 581 -2.41 -19.92 3.33
C ASP A 581 -3.40 -19.48 4.43
N THR A 582 -3.43 -20.21 5.52
CA THR A 582 -4.39 -19.97 6.60
C THR A 582 -4.12 -18.67 7.35
N MET A 583 -2.85 -18.29 7.50
CA MET A 583 -2.45 -17.04 8.15
C MET A 583 -2.72 -15.84 7.24
N THR A 584 -2.34 -15.92 5.98
CA THR A 584 -2.65 -14.89 4.97
C THR A 584 -4.16 -14.64 4.90
N ARG A 585 -4.97 -15.72 4.89
CA ARG A 585 -6.45 -15.61 4.88
C ARG A 585 -7.00 -14.89 6.11
N TYR A 586 -6.47 -15.19 7.30
CA TYR A 586 -6.87 -14.46 8.51
C TYR A 586 -6.48 -12.98 8.41
N ASN A 587 -5.27 -12.67 8.01
CA ASN A 587 -4.77 -11.30 7.89
C ASN A 587 -5.54 -10.52 6.82
N ASP A 588 -5.83 -11.15 5.68
CA ASP A 588 -6.70 -10.57 4.66
C ASP A 588 -8.10 -10.27 5.23
N THR A 589 -8.68 -11.19 6.02
CA THR A 589 -9.98 -10.96 6.67
C THR A 589 -9.94 -9.75 7.59
N VAL A 590 -8.87 -9.57 8.38
CA VAL A 590 -8.71 -8.40 9.24
C VAL A 590 -8.65 -7.11 8.42
N THR A 591 -7.81 -7.07 7.40
CA THR A 591 -7.57 -5.86 6.60
C THR A 591 -8.71 -5.51 5.65
N THR A 592 -9.54 -6.46 5.25
CA THR A 592 -10.69 -6.22 4.35
C THR A 592 -11.98 -6.01 5.12
N ALA A 593 -12.35 -6.90 6.03
CA ALA A 593 -13.64 -6.81 6.70
C ALA A 593 -13.77 -5.57 7.61
N LEU A 594 -12.68 -5.14 8.27
CA LEU A 594 -12.68 -3.92 9.09
C LEU A 594 -12.79 -2.62 8.28
N ARG A 595 -12.66 -2.67 6.96
CA ARG A 595 -13.01 -1.52 6.11
C ARG A 595 -14.51 -1.31 6.00
N THR A 596 -15.31 -2.32 6.34
CA THR A 596 -16.78 -2.21 6.35
C THR A 596 -17.30 -1.78 7.72
N MET A 597 -18.45 -1.12 7.75
CA MET A 597 -19.11 -0.78 9.01
C MET A 597 -19.63 -2.00 9.78
N ARG A 598 -19.74 -3.16 9.13
CA ARG A 598 -20.10 -4.44 9.78
C ARG A 598 -18.93 -5.08 10.51
N GLY A 599 -17.72 -4.99 9.95
CA GLY A 599 -16.52 -5.59 10.52
C GLY A 599 -16.41 -7.11 10.31
N ILE A 600 -15.78 -7.79 11.27
CA ILE A 600 -15.44 -9.21 11.23
C ILE A 600 -16.52 -10.02 11.95
N ARG A 601 -17.09 -11.03 11.29
CA ARG A 601 -18.01 -11.99 11.92
C ARG A 601 -17.22 -13.01 12.74
N LEU A 602 -17.22 -12.87 14.07
CA LEU A 602 -16.42 -13.70 14.99
C LEU A 602 -16.77 -15.20 14.91
N GLY A 603 -17.99 -15.55 14.50
CA GLY A 603 -18.40 -16.94 14.33
C GLY A 603 -17.83 -17.66 13.10
N LEU A 604 -17.14 -16.93 12.20
CA LEU A 604 -16.44 -17.52 11.04
C LEU A 604 -14.96 -17.85 11.36
N LEU A 605 -14.45 -17.36 12.48
CA LEU A 605 -13.11 -17.66 12.95
C LEU A 605 -13.13 -18.94 13.80
N ASP A 606 -12.09 -19.76 13.70
CA ASP A 606 -11.86 -20.82 14.67
C ASP A 606 -11.57 -20.29 16.07
N ASP A 607 -11.62 -21.17 17.07
CA ASP A 607 -11.51 -20.77 18.47
C ASP A 607 -10.19 -20.05 18.80
N ASP A 608 -9.07 -20.47 18.20
CA ASP A 608 -7.75 -19.88 18.46
C ASP A 608 -7.66 -18.45 17.89
N ARG A 609 -8.10 -18.27 16.63
CA ARG A 609 -8.12 -16.96 15.97
C ARG A 609 -9.10 -16.01 16.61
N LYS A 610 -10.27 -16.53 17.01
CA LYS A 610 -11.26 -15.75 17.74
C LYS A 610 -10.73 -15.29 19.10
N ALA A 611 -10.07 -16.17 19.85
CA ALA A 611 -9.43 -15.80 21.12
C ALA A 611 -8.32 -14.77 20.92
N TYR A 612 -7.51 -14.94 19.90
CA TYR A 612 -6.45 -14.00 19.55
C TYR A 612 -6.99 -12.62 19.22
N ILE A 613 -7.90 -12.51 18.25
CA ILE A 613 -8.41 -11.22 17.78
C ILE A 613 -9.12 -10.46 18.92
N LEU A 614 -9.89 -11.14 19.77
CA LEU A 614 -10.56 -10.49 20.91
C LEU A 614 -9.55 -9.98 21.95
N ARG A 615 -8.46 -10.71 22.17
CA ARG A 615 -7.39 -10.25 23.05
C ARG A 615 -6.69 -9.01 22.49
N GLN A 616 -6.37 -9.00 21.20
CA GLN A 616 -5.72 -7.85 20.55
C GLN A 616 -6.66 -6.64 20.43
N ALA A 617 -7.94 -6.87 20.21
CA ALA A 617 -8.96 -5.81 20.11
C ALA A 617 -9.32 -5.18 21.48
N GLU A 618 -9.01 -5.84 22.60
CA GLU A 618 -9.43 -5.38 23.93
C GLU A 618 -9.01 -3.93 24.25
N PRO A 619 -7.77 -3.46 23.99
CA PRO A 619 -7.39 -2.07 24.21
C PRO A 619 -8.21 -1.09 23.35
N HIS A 620 -8.52 -1.46 22.11
CA HIS A 620 -9.31 -0.65 21.20
C HIS A 620 -10.78 -0.60 21.60
N ILE A 621 -11.32 -1.69 22.12
CA ILE A 621 -12.68 -1.73 22.69
C ILE A 621 -12.77 -0.85 23.95
N ARG A 622 -11.80 -0.96 24.87
CA ARG A 622 -11.75 -0.10 26.06
C ARG A 622 -11.64 1.38 25.74
N SER A 623 -10.89 1.74 24.70
CA SER A 623 -10.77 3.13 24.24
C SER A 623 -11.96 3.62 23.41
N GLY A 624 -12.94 2.74 23.14
CA GLY A 624 -14.12 3.04 22.34
C GLY A 624 -13.86 3.20 20.85
N LYS A 625 -12.73 2.70 20.34
CA LYS A 625 -12.38 2.68 18.92
C LYS A 625 -12.98 1.48 18.18
N MET A 626 -13.21 0.38 18.89
CA MET A 626 -13.88 -0.82 18.40
C MET A 626 -15.06 -1.20 19.30
N ALA A 627 -15.99 -1.98 18.74
CA ALA A 627 -17.09 -2.59 19.49
C ALA A 627 -17.34 -4.02 19.01
N VAL A 628 -17.99 -4.81 19.88
CA VAL A 628 -18.51 -6.14 19.54
C VAL A 628 -20.03 -6.11 19.72
N ASP A 629 -20.77 -6.21 18.61
CA ASP A 629 -22.21 -6.21 18.60
C ASP A 629 -22.72 -7.42 17.78
N ASP A 630 -23.65 -8.19 18.34
CA ASP A 630 -24.28 -9.36 17.71
C ASP A 630 -23.31 -10.37 17.05
N GLY A 631 -22.13 -10.54 17.65
CA GLY A 631 -21.09 -11.44 17.17
C GLY A 631 -20.21 -10.88 16.05
N TRP A 632 -20.28 -9.57 15.82
CA TRP A 632 -19.42 -8.84 14.90
C TRP A 632 -18.46 -7.94 15.66
N LEU A 633 -17.18 -7.98 15.31
CA LEU A 633 -16.15 -7.05 15.77
C LEU A 633 -15.95 -5.98 14.69
N HIS A 634 -16.23 -4.73 15.01
CA HIS A 634 -16.18 -3.64 14.04
C HIS A 634 -15.56 -2.36 14.60
N LEU A 635 -15.14 -1.47 13.69
CA LEU A 635 -14.70 -0.12 14.05
C LEU A 635 -15.90 0.74 14.45
N THR A 636 -15.72 1.58 15.46
CA THR A 636 -16.63 2.69 15.74
C THR A 636 -16.25 3.90 14.89
N GLN A 637 -17.07 4.94 14.85
CA GLN A 637 -16.73 6.20 14.18
C GLN A 637 -15.37 6.76 14.67
N LYS A 638 -15.08 6.63 15.97
CA LYS A 638 -13.80 7.03 16.56
C LYS A 638 -12.62 6.16 16.08
N GLY A 639 -12.87 4.90 15.75
CA GLY A 639 -11.84 3.94 15.31
C GLY A 639 -11.47 4.09 13.83
N ILE A 640 -12.36 4.64 13.01
CA ILE A 640 -12.13 4.74 11.55
C ILE A 640 -10.87 5.56 11.25
N PHE A 641 -10.61 6.65 11.95
CA PHE A 641 -9.42 7.50 11.75
C PHE A 641 -8.10 6.81 12.06
N THR A 642 -8.14 5.76 12.85
CA THR A 642 -6.97 4.96 13.22
C THR A 642 -7.15 3.51 12.78
N SER A 643 -7.91 3.28 11.72
CA SER A 643 -8.24 1.94 11.23
C SER A 643 -7.01 1.13 10.86
N ASP A 644 -6.05 1.74 10.17
CA ASP A 644 -4.82 1.06 9.75
C ASP A 644 -3.97 0.64 10.96
N ASP A 645 -3.91 1.50 11.99
CA ASP A 645 -3.26 1.21 13.26
C ASP A 645 -3.92 0.03 13.98
N ILE A 646 -5.26 0.05 14.03
CA ILE A 646 -6.05 -1.01 14.65
C ILE A 646 -5.89 -2.31 13.88
N MET A 647 -5.99 -2.28 12.54
CA MET A 647 -5.79 -3.46 11.71
C MET A 647 -4.39 -4.05 11.88
N ALA A 648 -3.36 -3.22 11.97
CA ALA A 648 -1.98 -3.67 12.21
C ALA A 648 -1.82 -4.38 13.56
N ASP A 649 -2.51 -3.92 14.60
CA ASP A 649 -2.47 -4.56 15.93
C ASP A 649 -3.23 -5.92 15.96
N LEU A 650 -4.18 -6.13 15.04
CA LEU A 650 -5.01 -7.34 14.96
C LEU A 650 -4.43 -8.41 14.02
N ILE A 651 -3.42 -8.10 13.21
CA ILE A 651 -2.78 -9.06 12.32
C ILE A 651 -2.17 -10.22 13.13
N TRP A 652 -2.42 -11.45 12.68
CA TRP A 652 -1.78 -12.64 13.22
C TRP A 652 -0.39 -12.77 12.61
N LEU A 653 0.59 -12.91 13.47
CA LEU A 653 1.97 -13.18 13.08
C LEU A 653 2.34 -14.52 13.73
N ASP A 654 2.95 -15.43 12.99
CA ASP A 654 3.49 -16.66 13.56
C ASP A 654 4.54 -16.30 14.62
N GLU A 655 4.45 -16.94 15.81
CA GLU A 655 5.36 -16.77 16.94
C GLU A 655 6.76 -17.33 16.62
#